data_93d6def3c306c103da409288dca5b412
#
_entry.id   93d6def3c306c103da409288dca5b412
#
_cell.length_a   1.000
_cell.length_b   1.000
_cell.length_c   1.000
_cell.angle_alpha   90.00
_cell.angle_beta   90.00
_cell.angle_gamma   90.00
#
_symmetry.space_group_name_H-M   'P 1'
#
loop_
_entity.id
_entity.type
_entity.pdbx_description
1 polymer ?
#
loop_
_entity_poly.entity_id
_entity_poly.type
_entity_poly.pdbx_seq_one_letter_code
_entity_poly.pdbx_strand_id
1 'polypeptide(L)'
;MTCGRKALTDNVIVLGVDGFEPSLAKKFMNQGKMPNLKKFVERGAARADLTLLGAMPTVTPPMWTTLATGAYPSTHGITAFFNPHPEKCGTSIYALDSTMCLAEPFWNVAAEAGKKTLVWHWPGSSWPPTSDSPNLHVVDGTQPGAVNMGIAIVDHEAIVNANVNIEKVVFAAHNATNNPGVGCVITDLDVEEDKTEQKSVGVAGLAAAGKGLESAKVYLDETDSEVAVMGFMNFDITNSPIKEANGWANAPEDAKEFTMLTSNGYVRRPCLILKNEDGIYDSVAIYKSKKETEPMLVMGKDIYVPEFVDDVLAKDEVKQANRALRILELAEDGSKVRLWLSSAYDVHKDAVFYPKSLYSEIVENVGYVPPVSSASGNVEEFVDKLVVSSWDVYCQWQADALKYLMDNGFEVIFSHLHNVDLMGHQIWHFGRHRDDWGNNEAFYQDIFERIYVQTDTYLGNFLPYLDKGWSIIITSDHGLITEENVTPGLGEVRINGTFMVEKGYTVLKKDENGNPMREVDWTQTKAIAHRCCHIQINEKGRYATGIVEPEEKEALMEQIIDDLYSYRDPITGRRLIALALKNRDAAILGMDGDRCGDIVYFMAEGFNIIHADSLSTQKGYFDTSVSPIFVAAGKGIKEGYTVTRHIRQVDVAPTVAALTGLRMPRECEGAPAYQILTEDF
;
A
#
# COMPACT_ATOMS: atom_id res chain seq x y z
N MET A 1 -26.97 -19.09 15.92
CA MET A 1 -27.34 -20.53 15.85
C MET A 1 -26.11 -21.29 15.38
N THR A 2 -25.61 -22.19 16.17
CA THR A 2 -24.55 -23.10 15.75
C THR A 2 -25.10 -24.01 14.66
N CYS A 3 -24.38 -24.20 13.57
CA CYS A 3 -24.82 -24.97 12.40
C CYS A 3 -24.89 -26.52 12.68
N GLY A 4 -24.87 -26.97 13.90
CA GLY A 4 -24.91 -28.41 14.27
C GLY A 4 -23.67 -29.20 13.81
N ARG A 5 -22.71 -28.60 13.15
CA ARG A 5 -21.44 -29.21 12.74
C ARG A 5 -20.43 -29.11 13.87
N LYS A 6 -19.66 -30.17 14.06
CA LYS A 6 -18.54 -30.15 14.99
C LYS A 6 -17.39 -29.33 14.38
N ALA A 7 -16.84 -28.42 15.16
CA ALA A 7 -15.64 -27.70 14.77
C ALA A 7 -14.48 -28.68 14.58
N LEU A 8 -13.74 -28.53 13.50
CA LEU A 8 -12.49 -29.26 13.24
C LEU A 8 -11.32 -28.61 13.99
N THR A 9 -11.40 -27.31 14.18
CA THR A 9 -10.45 -26.52 14.98
C THR A 9 -11.16 -25.41 15.73
N ASP A 10 -10.57 -24.97 16.84
CA ASP A 10 -11.02 -23.79 17.57
C ASP A 10 -10.36 -22.52 17.05
N ASN A 11 -9.19 -22.65 16.38
CA ASN A 11 -8.32 -21.55 16.03
C ASN A 11 -8.00 -21.54 14.53
N VAL A 12 -8.31 -20.43 13.86
CA VAL A 12 -8.01 -20.22 12.43
C VAL A 12 -7.39 -18.86 12.21
N ILE A 13 -6.32 -18.80 11.44
CA ILE A 13 -5.78 -17.56 10.90
C ILE A 13 -5.74 -17.61 9.37
N VAL A 14 -6.26 -16.56 8.73
CA VAL A 14 -6.09 -16.27 7.31
C VAL A 14 -4.97 -15.27 7.17
N LEU A 15 -3.84 -15.71 6.63
CA LEU A 15 -2.68 -14.88 6.29
C LEU A 15 -2.84 -14.41 4.84
N GLY A 16 -3.40 -13.24 4.68
CA GLY A 16 -3.53 -12.58 3.39
C GLY A 16 -2.25 -11.83 3.03
N VAL A 17 -1.70 -12.10 1.86
CA VAL A 17 -0.57 -11.35 1.30
C VAL A 17 -0.98 -10.79 -0.04
N ASP A 18 -1.08 -9.46 -0.15
CA ASP A 18 -1.55 -8.76 -1.33
C ASP A 18 -0.64 -8.99 -2.53
N GLY A 19 -1.21 -9.25 -3.69
CA GLY A 19 -0.45 -9.45 -4.92
C GLY A 19 0.48 -10.66 -4.93
N PHE A 20 0.29 -11.65 -4.06
CA PHE A 20 1.21 -12.79 -3.92
C PHE A 20 1.08 -13.75 -5.09
N GLU A 21 1.98 -13.62 -6.07
CA GLU A 21 1.98 -14.36 -7.32
C GLU A 21 2.47 -15.81 -7.14
N PRO A 22 1.61 -16.82 -7.39
CA PRO A 22 1.95 -18.22 -7.13
C PRO A 22 3.07 -18.78 -8.01
N SER A 23 3.23 -18.29 -9.22
CA SER A 23 4.29 -18.78 -10.13
C SER A 23 5.68 -18.35 -9.65
N LEU A 24 5.82 -17.13 -9.13
CA LEU A 24 7.06 -16.66 -8.50
C LEU A 24 7.31 -17.34 -7.17
N ALA A 25 6.28 -17.46 -6.32
CA ALA A 25 6.39 -18.20 -5.05
C ALA A 25 6.87 -19.63 -5.29
N LYS A 26 6.30 -20.32 -6.27
CA LYS A 26 6.73 -21.67 -6.65
C LYS A 26 8.15 -21.71 -7.21
N LYS A 27 8.53 -20.74 -8.06
CA LYS A 27 9.89 -20.61 -8.59
C LYS A 27 10.88 -20.50 -7.43
N PHE A 28 10.68 -19.56 -6.51
CA PHE A 28 11.58 -19.32 -5.39
C PHE A 28 11.56 -20.47 -4.36
N MET A 29 10.42 -21.11 -4.14
CA MET A 29 10.31 -22.32 -3.33
C MET A 29 11.14 -23.47 -3.92
N ASN A 30 11.08 -23.70 -5.23
CA ASN A 30 11.87 -24.73 -5.92
C ASN A 30 13.37 -24.43 -5.91
N GLN A 31 13.75 -23.16 -5.84
CA GLN A 31 15.14 -22.73 -5.69
C GLN A 31 15.64 -22.81 -4.22
N GLY A 32 14.77 -23.21 -3.29
CA GLY A 32 15.11 -23.29 -1.85
C GLY A 32 15.11 -21.95 -1.13
N LYS A 33 14.61 -20.88 -1.76
CA LYS A 33 14.58 -19.51 -1.22
C LYS A 33 13.34 -19.22 -0.37
N MET A 34 12.31 -20.05 -0.50
CA MET A 34 11.08 -20.01 0.32
C MET A 34 10.86 -21.34 1.06
N PRO A 35 11.74 -21.69 2.02
CA PRO A 35 11.66 -22.97 2.72
C PRO A 35 10.47 -23.07 3.68
N ASN A 36 9.95 -21.94 4.19
CA ASN A 36 8.83 -21.93 5.10
C ASN A 36 7.50 -22.17 4.37
N LEU A 37 7.29 -21.50 3.22
CA LEU A 37 6.15 -21.78 2.35
C LEU A 37 6.14 -23.26 1.92
N LYS A 38 7.33 -23.81 1.59
CA LYS A 38 7.48 -25.23 1.25
C LYS A 38 6.97 -26.13 2.38
N LYS A 39 7.30 -25.82 3.65
CA LYS A 39 6.82 -26.57 4.81
C LYS A 39 5.30 -26.48 4.98
N PHE A 40 4.68 -25.31 4.69
CA PHE A 40 3.22 -25.19 4.69
C PHE A 40 2.59 -26.08 3.61
N VAL A 41 3.16 -26.14 2.41
CA VAL A 41 2.69 -27.03 1.33
C VAL A 41 2.84 -28.50 1.72
N GLU A 42 3.98 -28.89 2.28
CA GLU A 42 4.26 -30.26 2.71
C GLU A 42 3.38 -30.72 3.88
N ARG A 43 3.04 -29.80 4.79
CA ARG A 43 2.20 -30.05 5.98
C ARG A 43 0.72 -29.73 5.77
N GLY A 44 0.31 -29.44 4.55
CA GLY A 44 -1.03 -28.99 4.25
C GLY A 44 -1.56 -29.45 2.92
N ALA A 45 -2.45 -28.64 2.37
CA ALA A 45 -3.13 -28.87 1.10
C ALA A 45 -2.98 -27.64 0.18
N ALA A 46 -2.52 -27.88 -1.04
CA ALA A 46 -2.40 -26.87 -2.08
C ALA A 46 -2.51 -27.52 -3.47
N ARG A 47 -2.84 -26.75 -4.49
CA ARG A 47 -2.67 -27.17 -5.88
C ARG A 47 -1.18 -27.26 -6.22
N ALA A 48 -0.86 -28.09 -7.21
CA ALA A 48 0.53 -28.23 -7.67
C ALA A 48 1.13 -26.92 -8.20
N ASP A 49 0.31 -26.02 -8.72
CA ASP A 49 0.67 -24.68 -9.18
C ASP A 49 0.45 -23.58 -8.12
N LEU A 50 -0.03 -23.93 -6.93
CA LEU A 50 -0.38 -23.06 -5.81
C LEU A 50 -1.54 -22.09 -6.08
N THR A 51 -2.27 -22.24 -7.21
CA THR A 51 -3.27 -21.26 -7.63
C THR A 51 -4.61 -21.41 -6.95
N LEU A 52 -5.26 -20.30 -6.70
CA LEU A 52 -6.68 -20.11 -6.41
C LEU A 52 -7.38 -19.58 -7.68
N LEU A 53 -8.62 -19.91 -7.90
CA LEU A 53 -9.42 -19.27 -8.94
C LEU A 53 -10.00 -17.97 -8.39
N GLY A 54 -9.42 -16.86 -8.79
CA GLY A 54 -9.84 -15.52 -8.40
C GLY A 54 -11.17 -15.12 -9.02
N ALA A 55 -11.73 -14.05 -8.51
CA ALA A 55 -12.89 -13.36 -9.05
C ALA A 55 -12.49 -12.09 -9.80
N MET A 56 -13.44 -11.33 -10.28
CA MET A 56 -13.25 -10.07 -10.99
C MET A 56 -13.96 -8.93 -10.24
N PRO A 57 -13.42 -7.71 -10.31
CA PRO A 57 -12.14 -7.30 -10.91
C PRO A 57 -10.95 -7.65 -10.02
N THR A 58 -9.77 -7.86 -10.61
CA THR A 58 -8.54 -8.21 -9.89
C THR A 58 -7.94 -6.99 -9.18
N VAL A 59 -8.66 -6.50 -8.19
CA VAL A 59 -8.29 -5.30 -7.42
C VAL A 59 -8.58 -5.49 -5.94
N THR A 60 -7.77 -4.89 -5.11
CA THR A 60 -7.70 -5.08 -3.66
C THR A 60 -9.07 -5.05 -2.95
N PRO A 61 -9.90 -3.96 -2.97
CA PRO A 61 -11.10 -3.95 -2.14
C PRO A 61 -12.16 -4.98 -2.53
N PRO A 62 -12.53 -5.19 -3.82
CA PRO A 62 -13.47 -6.23 -4.20
C PRO A 62 -13.01 -7.63 -3.81
N MET A 63 -11.73 -7.94 -4.04
CA MET A 63 -11.23 -9.29 -3.84
C MET A 63 -11.04 -9.64 -2.37
N TRP A 64 -10.52 -8.73 -1.56
CA TRP A 64 -10.48 -8.93 -0.10
C TRP A 64 -11.88 -9.04 0.51
N THR A 65 -12.85 -8.27 0.01
CA THR A 65 -14.25 -8.40 0.42
C THR A 65 -14.83 -9.76 0.00
N THR A 66 -14.52 -10.24 -1.21
CA THR A 66 -14.91 -11.58 -1.67
C THR A 66 -14.36 -12.67 -0.75
N LEU A 67 -13.08 -12.59 -0.36
CA LEU A 67 -12.45 -13.54 0.59
C LEU A 67 -13.13 -13.53 1.96
N ALA A 68 -13.57 -12.36 2.43
CA ALA A 68 -14.18 -12.18 3.75
C ALA A 68 -15.64 -12.61 3.83
N THR A 69 -16.39 -12.41 2.74
CA THR A 69 -17.84 -12.65 2.71
C THR A 69 -18.23 -13.97 2.04
N GLY A 70 -17.37 -14.48 1.17
CA GLY A 70 -17.71 -15.60 0.28
C GLY A 70 -18.71 -15.24 -0.81
N ALA A 71 -18.93 -13.94 -1.07
CA ALA A 71 -19.84 -13.42 -2.08
C ALA A 71 -19.08 -12.74 -3.22
N TYR A 72 -19.69 -12.65 -4.41
CA TYR A 72 -19.13 -11.92 -5.54
C TYR A 72 -19.37 -10.40 -5.43
N PRO A 73 -18.62 -9.57 -6.19
CA PRO A 73 -18.75 -8.12 -6.17
C PRO A 73 -20.16 -7.58 -6.38
N SER A 74 -20.96 -8.17 -7.26
CA SER A 74 -22.37 -7.82 -7.45
C SER A 74 -23.21 -7.98 -6.18
N THR A 75 -22.91 -9.00 -5.37
CA THR A 75 -23.62 -9.32 -4.13
C THR A 75 -23.11 -8.47 -2.96
N HIS A 76 -21.78 -8.39 -2.76
CA HIS A 76 -21.25 -7.58 -1.66
C HIS A 76 -21.15 -6.07 -1.97
N GLY A 77 -21.35 -5.67 -3.22
CA GLY A 77 -21.46 -4.27 -3.61
C GLY A 77 -20.16 -3.46 -3.67
N ILE A 78 -19.01 -4.09 -3.45
CA ILE A 78 -17.68 -3.47 -3.60
C ILE A 78 -17.11 -3.91 -4.94
N THR A 79 -17.13 -3.02 -5.94
CA THR A 79 -16.83 -3.37 -7.34
C THR A 79 -15.57 -2.72 -7.90
N ALA A 80 -14.94 -1.82 -7.12
CA ALA A 80 -13.70 -1.12 -7.43
C ALA A 80 -13.13 -0.47 -6.17
N PHE A 81 -11.99 0.24 -6.26
CA PHE A 81 -11.56 1.21 -5.22
C PHE A 81 -12.55 2.36 -5.05
N PHE A 82 -13.12 2.79 -6.17
CA PHE A 82 -14.11 3.84 -6.25
C PHE A 82 -15.27 3.33 -7.09
N ASN A 83 -16.32 2.88 -6.44
CA ASN A 83 -17.52 2.41 -7.13
C ASN A 83 -18.19 3.54 -7.90
N PRO A 84 -18.79 3.27 -9.07
CA PRO A 84 -19.70 4.20 -9.70
C PRO A 84 -20.86 4.58 -8.76
N HIS A 85 -21.18 5.87 -8.68
CA HIS A 85 -22.30 6.31 -7.87
C HIS A 85 -23.63 5.94 -8.56
N PRO A 86 -24.56 5.23 -7.90
CA PRO A 86 -25.78 4.74 -8.56
C PRO A 86 -26.75 5.85 -9.00
N GLU A 87 -26.69 7.02 -8.37
CA GLU A 87 -27.62 8.15 -8.63
C GLU A 87 -26.93 9.36 -9.28
N LYS A 88 -25.61 9.39 -9.43
CA LYS A 88 -24.86 10.53 -9.96
C LYS A 88 -23.87 10.07 -11.02
N CYS A 89 -24.22 10.24 -12.28
CA CYS A 89 -23.36 9.89 -13.40
C CYS A 89 -21.98 10.57 -13.29
N GLY A 90 -20.93 9.82 -13.53
CA GLY A 90 -19.55 10.32 -13.49
C GLY A 90 -18.99 10.62 -12.08
N THR A 91 -19.76 10.31 -11.03
CA THR A 91 -19.30 10.41 -9.65
C THR A 91 -18.89 9.03 -9.14
N SER A 92 -17.85 8.98 -8.32
CA SER A 92 -17.38 7.75 -7.69
C SER A 92 -17.51 7.84 -6.17
N ILE A 93 -17.72 6.68 -5.54
CA ILE A 93 -17.82 6.52 -4.08
C ILE A 93 -16.62 5.67 -3.63
N TYR A 94 -15.93 6.12 -2.60
CA TYR A 94 -14.82 5.38 -1.99
C TYR A 94 -15.31 4.07 -1.39
N ALA A 95 -14.76 2.95 -1.86
CA ALA A 95 -15.29 1.62 -1.58
C ALA A 95 -14.51 0.83 -0.51
N LEU A 96 -13.48 1.43 0.11
CA LEU A 96 -12.79 0.83 1.24
C LEU A 96 -13.53 1.00 2.57
N ASP A 97 -14.55 1.86 2.63
CA ASP A 97 -15.44 1.99 3.79
C ASP A 97 -16.35 0.75 3.90
N SER A 98 -16.29 0.06 5.04
CA SER A 98 -17.05 -1.18 5.29
C SER A 98 -18.57 -0.99 5.22
N THR A 99 -19.07 0.24 5.45
CA THR A 99 -20.50 0.57 5.33
C THR A 99 -21.01 0.45 3.89
N MET A 100 -20.13 0.41 2.92
CA MET A 100 -20.42 0.14 1.52
C MET A 100 -20.65 -1.35 1.23
N CYS A 101 -20.17 -2.24 2.10
CA CYS A 101 -20.33 -3.69 1.93
C CYS A 101 -21.75 -4.12 2.28
N LEU A 102 -22.42 -4.78 1.33
CA LEU A 102 -23.80 -5.26 1.47
C LEU A 102 -23.89 -6.71 1.98
N ALA A 103 -22.77 -7.44 1.99
CA ALA A 103 -22.70 -8.81 2.46
C ALA A 103 -22.06 -8.90 3.84
N GLU A 104 -22.48 -9.91 4.63
CA GLU A 104 -21.96 -10.15 5.96
C GLU A 104 -20.54 -10.72 5.90
N PRO A 105 -19.52 -10.08 6.51
CA PRO A 105 -18.20 -10.67 6.59
C PRO A 105 -18.12 -11.76 7.67
N PHE A 106 -17.32 -12.80 7.45
CA PHE A 106 -17.24 -13.96 8.35
C PHE A 106 -16.79 -13.60 9.77
N TRP A 107 -15.94 -12.61 9.94
CA TRP A 107 -15.51 -12.19 11.29
C TRP A 107 -16.65 -11.67 12.18
N ASN A 108 -17.71 -11.08 11.59
CA ASN A 108 -18.91 -10.72 12.35
C ASN A 108 -19.61 -11.99 12.86
N VAL A 109 -19.74 -13.00 11.99
CA VAL A 109 -20.30 -14.31 12.36
C VAL A 109 -19.52 -14.93 13.51
N ALA A 110 -18.19 -14.91 13.44
CA ALA A 110 -17.33 -15.50 14.47
C ALA A 110 -17.42 -14.73 15.79
N ALA A 111 -17.33 -13.41 15.76
CA ALA A 111 -17.41 -12.56 16.95
C ALA A 111 -18.77 -12.64 17.63
N GLU A 112 -19.86 -12.66 16.87
CA GLU A 112 -21.24 -12.82 17.39
C GLU A 112 -21.50 -14.23 17.95
N ALA A 113 -20.76 -15.23 17.46
CA ALA A 113 -20.79 -16.59 18.02
C ALA A 113 -19.96 -16.74 19.31
N GLY A 114 -19.30 -15.68 19.78
CA GLY A 114 -18.51 -15.67 21.02
C GLY A 114 -17.02 -15.94 20.82
N LYS A 115 -16.53 -16.05 19.57
CA LYS A 115 -15.11 -16.22 19.27
C LYS A 115 -14.37 -14.89 19.37
N LYS A 116 -13.26 -14.84 20.12
CA LYS A 116 -12.39 -13.65 20.14
C LYS A 116 -11.74 -13.49 18.77
N THR A 117 -12.18 -12.49 18.04
CA THR A 117 -11.92 -12.34 16.60
C THR A 117 -11.10 -11.08 16.34
N LEU A 118 -10.08 -11.21 15.49
CA LEU A 118 -9.23 -10.11 15.03
C LEU A 118 -9.34 -9.94 13.52
N VAL A 119 -9.50 -8.69 13.10
CA VAL A 119 -9.34 -8.27 11.70
C VAL A 119 -8.20 -7.28 11.65
N TRP A 120 -7.13 -7.65 10.97
CA TRP A 120 -5.92 -6.85 10.91
C TRP A 120 -5.75 -6.28 9.52
N HIS A 121 -6.00 -4.96 9.38
CA HIS A 121 -5.70 -4.18 8.19
C HIS A 121 -6.34 -4.72 6.90
N TRP A 122 -7.53 -5.34 6.99
CA TRP A 122 -8.21 -5.99 5.87
C TRP A 122 -8.98 -4.97 5.01
N PRO A 123 -8.64 -4.80 3.71
CA PRO A 123 -9.25 -3.77 2.86
C PRO A 123 -10.72 -4.07 2.47
N GLY A 124 -11.51 -3.02 2.37
CA GLY A 124 -12.83 -3.04 1.71
C GLY A 124 -14.03 -3.41 2.58
N SER A 125 -13.85 -4.08 3.73
CA SER A 125 -15.01 -4.55 4.51
C SER A 125 -14.80 -4.55 6.02
N SER A 126 -13.66 -4.04 6.52
CA SER A 126 -13.32 -4.14 7.94
C SER A 126 -13.56 -2.85 8.73
N TRP A 127 -13.42 -1.68 8.13
CA TRP A 127 -13.44 -0.41 8.83
C TRP A 127 -14.45 0.60 8.25
N PRO A 128 -15.28 1.27 9.08
CA PRO A 128 -15.44 1.01 10.53
C PRO A 128 -16.00 -0.38 10.83
N PRO A 129 -15.83 -0.91 12.08
CA PRO A 129 -16.46 -2.18 12.46
C PRO A 129 -17.96 -2.19 12.23
N THR A 130 -18.50 -3.27 11.67
CA THR A 130 -19.93 -3.41 11.34
C THR A 130 -20.70 -4.34 12.28
N SER A 131 -20.04 -4.84 13.35
CA SER A 131 -20.68 -5.57 14.45
C SER A 131 -20.30 -4.93 15.79
N ASP A 132 -21.28 -4.84 16.70
CA ASP A 132 -21.10 -4.37 18.08
C ASP A 132 -20.64 -5.46 19.05
N SER A 133 -20.27 -6.65 18.54
CA SER A 133 -19.82 -7.75 19.39
C SER A 133 -18.55 -7.35 20.16
N PRO A 134 -18.50 -7.53 21.50
CA PRO A 134 -17.32 -7.26 22.29
C PRO A 134 -16.13 -8.19 21.97
N ASN A 135 -16.37 -9.24 21.19
CA ASN A 135 -15.34 -10.16 20.75
C ASN A 135 -14.67 -9.71 19.44
N LEU A 136 -15.19 -8.68 18.76
CA LEU A 136 -14.60 -8.16 17.53
C LEU A 136 -13.54 -7.12 17.84
N HIS A 137 -12.35 -7.32 17.28
CA HIS A 137 -11.23 -6.40 17.32
C HIS A 137 -10.79 -6.10 15.90
N VAL A 138 -10.59 -4.84 15.56
CA VAL A 138 -10.27 -4.43 14.19
C VAL A 138 -9.14 -3.40 14.17
N VAL A 139 -8.18 -3.61 13.30
CA VAL A 139 -7.21 -2.60 12.88
C VAL A 139 -7.60 -2.12 11.49
N ASP A 140 -7.70 -0.81 11.33
CA ASP A 140 -8.24 -0.15 10.13
C ASP A 140 -7.58 -0.63 8.82
N GLY A 141 -8.39 -1.08 7.90
CA GLY A 141 -7.99 -1.54 6.56
C GLY A 141 -8.32 -0.56 5.42
N THR A 142 -8.76 0.67 5.72
CA THR A 142 -9.11 1.67 4.68
C THR A 142 -7.89 2.23 3.93
N GLN A 143 -6.70 2.00 4.46
CA GLN A 143 -5.42 2.31 3.83
C GLN A 143 -4.64 1.00 3.70
N PRO A 144 -4.60 0.36 2.54
CA PRO A 144 -4.00 -0.97 2.40
C PRO A 144 -2.46 -1.01 2.44
N GLY A 145 -1.80 0.09 2.73
CA GLY A 145 -0.35 0.16 2.98
C GLY A 145 0.06 -0.42 4.33
N ALA A 146 0.79 0.30 5.14
CA ALA A 146 0.95 0.03 6.57
C ALA A 146 -0.29 0.53 7.33
N VAL A 147 -0.40 0.19 8.61
CA VAL A 147 -1.58 0.51 9.45
C VAL A 147 -2.02 1.96 9.27
N ASN A 148 -3.03 2.18 8.48
CA ASN A 148 -3.65 3.47 8.14
C ASN A 148 -2.65 4.65 8.09
N MET A 149 -1.68 4.60 7.20
CA MET A 149 -0.62 5.62 7.09
C MET A 149 -1.18 7.04 6.96
N GLY A 150 -2.28 7.21 6.22
CA GLY A 150 -2.88 8.51 5.99
C GLY A 150 -3.42 9.19 7.26
N ILE A 151 -3.79 8.43 8.29
CA ILE A 151 -4.25 8.96 9.59
C ILE A 151 -3.11 9.07 10.61
N ALA A 152 -2.20 8.09 10.61
CA ALA A 152 -1.11 8.02 11.58
C ALA A 152 0.05 8.97 11.24
N ILE A 153 0.28 9.28 9.96
CA ILE A 153 1.36 10.17 9.52
C ILE A 153 1.09 11.60 10.01
N VAL A 154 2.04 12.13 10.75
CA VAL A 154 2.02 13.52 11.26
C VAL A 154 3.17 14.36 10.74
N ASP A 155 4.15 13.74 10.07
CA ASP A 155 5.24 14.43 9.38
C ASP A 155 5.80 13.54 8.26
N HIS A 156 6.48 14.12 7.29
CA HIS A 156 6.94 13.45 6.06
C HIS A 156 8.28 12.77 6.23
N GLU A 157 8.64 11.92 5.27
CA GLU A 157 10.01 11.43 5.13
C GLU A 157 10.96 12.59 4.85
N ALA A 158 12.19 12.49 5.36
CA ALA A 158 13.17 13.54 5.21
C ALA A 158 14.57 12.99 4.90
N ILE A 159 15.34 13.78 4.15
CA ILE A 159 16.79 13.59 3.96
C ILE A 159 17.52 14.81 4.53
N VAL A 160 18.52 14.55 5.35
CA VAL A 160 19.44 15.57 5.85
C VAL A 160 20.78 15.39 5.11
N ASN A 161 21.14 16.38 4.31
CA ASN A 161 22.44 16.50 3.66
C ASN A 161 23.30 17.48 4.46
N ALA A 162 24.31 16.99 5.15
CA ALA A 162 25.27 17.83 5.83
C ALA A 162 26.63 17.75 5.12
N ASN A 163 27.25 18.90 4.86
CA ASN A 163 28.53 18.96 4.14
C ASN A 163 29.34 20.20 4.58
N VAL A 164 30.64 20.08 4.58
CA VAL A 164 31.58 21.20 4.89
C VAL A 164 31.49 22.37 3.89
N ASN A 165 31.00 22.11 2.67
CA ASN A 165 30.85 23.12 1.62
C ASN A 165 29.53 23.89 1.71
N ILE A 166 28.59 23.48 2.55
CA ILE A 166 27.33 24.19 2.74
C ILE A 166 27.59 25.37 3.70
N GLU A 167 27.10 26.54 3.33
CA GLU A 167 27.31 27.75 4.14
C GLU A 167 26.21 28.00 5.17
N LYS A 168 24.97 27.58 4.86
CA LYS A 168 23.78 27.88 5.65
C LYS A 168 22.88 26.65 5.78
N VAL A 169 22.10 26.63 6.88
CA VAL A 169 21.03 25.64 7.03
C VAL A 169 19.85 26.05 6.15
N VAL A 170 19.43 25.17 5.26
CA VAL A 170 18.29 25.35 4.35
C VAL A 170 17.35 24.18 4.49
N PHE A 171 16.06 24.47 4.56
CA PHE A 171 15.01 23.45 4.54
C PHE A 171 14.12 23.60 3.31
N ALA A 172 13.89 22.52 2.58
CA ALA A 172 12.98 22.44 1.46
C ALA A 172 11.90 21.39 1.75
N ALA A 173 10.64 21.82 1.81
CA ALA A 173 9.53 20.90 2.01
C ALA A 173 9.33 20.00 0.78
N HIS A 174 8.83 18.77 0.99
CA HIS A 174 8.55 17.79 -0.07
C HIS A 174 7.76 18.35 -1.26
N ASN A 175 6.85 19.29 -1.02
CA ASN A 175 6.11 19.97 -2.09
C ASN A 175 6.98 20.85 -2.98
N ALA A 176 8.11 21.34 -2.49
CA ALA A 176 9.04 22.14 -3.27
C ALA A 176 9.86 21.30 -4.26
N THR A 177 10.13 20.05 -3.95
CA THR A 177 10.81 19.11 -4.84
C THR A 177 9.91 18.64 -5.99
N ASN A 178 8.62 18.51 -5.74
CA ASN A 178 7.62 18.06 -6.72
C ASN A 178 6.97 19.21 -7.50
N ASN A 179 6.96 20.40 -6.94
CA ASN A 179 6.31 21.56 -7.53
C ASN A 179 7.10 22.83 -7.19
N PRO A 180 8.03 23.25 -8.05
CA PRO A 180 8.92 24.38 -7.80
C PRO A 180 8.22 25.72 -7.52
N GLY A 181 6.90 25.80 -7.72
CA GLY A 181 6.08 26.98 -7.37
C GLY A 181 5.61 27.01 -5.92
N VAL A 182 5.85 25.94 -5.14
CA VAL A 182 5.35 25.81 -3.77
C VAL A 182 6.53 25.65 -2.80
N GLY A 183 6.95 26.71 -2.23
CA GLY A 183 7.54 26.85 -0.92
C GLY A 183 8.79 26.08 -0.50
N CYS A 184 9.95 26.70 -0.66
CA CYS A 184 11.11 26.39 0.18
C CYS A 184 11.12 27.29 1.40
N VAL A 185 11.44 26.74 2.57
CA VAL A 185 11.68 27.52 3.80
C VAL A 185 13.18 27.66 3.98
N ILE A 186 13.72 28.83 3.71
CA ILE A 186 15.09 29.17 4.09
C ILE A 186 15.05 29.69 5.50
N THR A 187 15.80 29.06 6.38
CA THR A 187 15.96 29.56 7.74
C THR A 187 17.40 30.01 7.94
N ASP A 188 17.62 31.32 7.96
CA ASP A 188 18.82 31.90 8.56
C ASP A 188 18.67 31.73 10.09
N LEU A 189 18.81 30.52 10.58
CA LEU A 189 18.66 30.26 11.99
C LEU A 189 20.03 30.18 12.63
N ASP A 190 20.32 31.16 13.48
CA ASP A 190 21.36 31.00 14.50
C ASP A 190 21.02 29.79 15.38
N VAL A 191 21.98 28.88 15.46
CA VAL A 191 21.81 27.48 15.88
C VAL A 191 21.54 27.29 17.37
N GLU A 192 21.34 28.35 18.17
CA GLU A 192 21.49 28.27 19.62
C GLU A 192 20.23 27.97 20.44
N GLU A 193 19.03 27.95 19.82
CA GLU A 193 17.81 27.74 20.61
C GLU A 193 16.84 26.75 19.95
N ASP A 194 16.41 25.79 20.74
CA ASP A 194 15.24 24.97 20.44
C ASP A 194 14.00 25.87 20.41
N LYS A 195 13.47 26.10 19.20
CA LYS A 195 12.34 27.00 19.01
C LYS A 195 11.10 26.25 18.53
N THR A 196 10.76 25.16 19.19
CA THR A 196 9.43 24.55 19.07
C THR A 196 8.30 25.57 19.35
N GLU A 197 8.64 26.73 19.91
CA GLU A 197 7.72 27.85 20.15
C GLU A 197 7.74 28.95 19.07
N GLN A 198 8.59 28.88 18.04
CA GLN A 198 8.58 29.91 17.00
C GLN A 198 7.51 29.64 15.94
N LYS A 199 6.61 30.60 15.81
CA LYS A 199 5.68 30.70 14.69
C LYS A 199 6.45 30.75 13.38
N SER A 200 6.16 29.82 12.45
CA SER A 200 6.71 29.87 11.11
C SER A 200 6.45 31.22 10.46
N VAL A 201 7.42 31.69 9.77
CA VAL A 201 7.12 32.55 8.61
C VAL A 201 6.51 31.57 7.60
N GLY A 202 5.18 31.56 7.48
CA GLY A 202 4.49 30.63 6.59
C GLY A 202 5.08 30.72 5.19
N VAL A 203 4.98 29.62 4.45
CA VAL A 203 5.39 29.47 3.05
C VAL A 203 5.01 30.70 2.20
N ALA A 204 3.85 31.31 2.46
CA ALA A 204 3.42 32.57 1.86
C ALA A 204 4.31 33.78 2.19
N GLY A 205 4.93 33.82 3.37
CA GLY A 205 5.81 34.94 3.77
C GLY A 205 7.19 34.85 3.12
N LEU A 206 7.66 33.67 2.77
CA LEU A 206 8.96 33.45 2.11
C LEU A 206 8.86 33.57 0.59
N ALA A 207 7.75 33.12 0.00
CA ALA A 207 7.43 33.41 -1.40
C ALA A 207 7.30 34.92 -1.65
N ALA A 208 6.73 35.67 -0.72
CA ALA A 208 6.66 37.13 -0.77
C ALA A 208 8.04 37.83 -0.61
N ALA A 209 9.00 37.18 0.01
CA ALA A 209 10.37 37.71 0.15
C ALA A 209 11.27 37.46 -1.05
N GLY A 210 10.83 36.69 -2.05
CA GLY A 210 11.52 36.43 -3.33
C GLY A 210 12.89 35.75 -3.24
N LYS A 211 13.25 35.24 -2.06
CA LYS A 211 14.60 34.70 -1.76
C LYS A 211 14.64 33.19 -1.53
N GLY A 212 13.48 32.56 -1.44
CA GLY A 212 13.39 31.21 -0.92
C GLY A 212 13.71 30.13 -1.96
N LEU A 213 13.06 30.20 -3.10
CA LEU A 213 13.04 29.10 -4.05
C LEU A 213 14.36 28.91 -4.80
N GLU A 214 14.98 30.01 -5.23
CA GLU A 214 16.24 29.94 -5.97
C GLU A 214 17.41 29.48 -5.09
N SER A 215 17.47 29.94 -3.85
CA SER A 215 18.54 29.54 -2.92
C SER A 215 18.41 28.07 -2.51
N ALA A 216 17.20 27.58 -2.26
CA ALA A 216 17.00 26.16 -1.95
C ALA A 216 17.31 25.26 -3.14
N LYS A 217 16.94 25.68 -4.36
CA LYS A 217 17.29 24.97 -5.60
C LYS A 217 18.80 24.86 -5.79
N VAL A 218 19.53 25.93 -5.57
CA VAL A 218 21.00 25.94 -5.64
C VAL A 218 21.61 24.93 -4.66
N TYR A 219 21.14 24.92 -3.40
CA TYR A 219 21.64 23.96 -2.41
C TYR A 219 21.29 22.51 -2.73
N LEU A 220 20.12 22.25 -3.27
CA LEU A 220 19.71 20.92 -3.69
C LEU A 220 20.56 20.44 -4.87
N ASP A 221 20.77 21.29 -5.87
CA ASP A 221 21.56 20.98 -7.06
C ASP A 221 23.06 20.75 -6.74
N GLU A 222 23.63 21.48 -5.75
CA GLU A 222 25.04 21.37 -5.37
C GLU A 222 25.32 20.20 -4.42
N THR A 223 24.35 19.81 -3.58
CA THR A 223 24.58 18.82 -2.52
C THR A 223 24.20 17.41 -2.91
N ASP A 224 23.18 17.22 -3.70
CA ASP A 224 22.77 15.92 -4.22
C ASP A 224 21.78 16.10 -5.38
N SER A 225 22.34 16.18 -6.59
CA SER A 225 21.55 16.38 -7.79
C SER A 225 20.55 15.25 -8.05
N GLU A 226 20.85 14.03 -7.61
CA GLU A 226 19.93 12.90 -7.76
C GLU A 226 18.72 13.06 -6.88
N VAL A 227 18.88 13.40 -5.61
CA VAL A 227 17.77 13.69 -4.70
C VAL A 227 16.98 14.91 -5.16
N ALA A 228 17.64 15.93 -5.69
CA ALA A 228 16.98 17.13 -6.21
C ALA A 228 16.23 16.90 -7.53
N VAL A 229 16.80 16.11 -8.43
CA VAL A 229 16.21 15.78 -9.75
C VAL A 229 15.05 14.79 -9.61
N MET A 230 15.06 13.97 -8.59
CA MET A 230 13.98 13.03 -8.30
C MET A 230 12.78 13.68 -7.62
N GLY A 231 12.30 14.77 -8.17
CA GLY A 231 11.22 15.60 -7.65
C GLY A 231 9.87 14.91 -7.42
N PHE A 232 9.75 13.62 -7.64
CA PHE A 232 8.63 12.80 -7.22
C PHE A 232 8.89 12.04 -5.91
N MET A 233 10.06 12.18 -5.32
CA MET A 233 10.29 11.75 -3.95
C MET A 233 9.71 12.79 -3.01
N ASN A 234 8.77 12.36 -2.22
CA ASN A 234 8.08 13.21 -1.26
C ASN A 234 8.92 13.43 0.01
N PHE A 235 10.21 13.73 -0.16
CA PHE A 235 11.10 14.01 0.95
C PHE A 235 11.16 15.49 1.30
N ASP A 236 11.11 15.76 2.60
CA ASP A 236 11.62 17.03 3.13
C ASP A 236 13.15 16.96 3.10
N ILE A 237 13.81 18.05 2.70
CA ILE A 237 15.27 18.09 2.60
C ILE A 237 15.82 19.16 3.52
N THR A 238 16.77 18.77 4.38
CA THR A 238 17.61 19.70 5.15
C THR A 238 19.02 19.68 4.54
N ASN A 239 19.52 20.83 4.13
CA ASN A 239 20.93 21.04 3.83
C ASN A 239 21.56 21.79 5.00
N SER A 240 22.63 21.25 5.61
CA SER A 240 23.29 21.80 6.79
C SER A 240 24.79 21.88 6.64
N PRO A 241 25.43 23.00 7.05
CA PRO A 241 26.88 23.05 7.15
C PRO A 241 27.38 22.09 8.21
N ILE A 242 28.52 21.43 7.93
CA ILE A 242 29.31 20.76 8.94
C ILE A 242 30.38 21.73 9.45
N LYS A 243 30.46 21.88 10.78
CA LYS A 243 31.40 22.73 11.50
C LYS A 243 32.02 21.98 12.65
N GLU A 244 33.13 22.50 13.20
CA GLU A 244 33.64 22.01 14.49
C GLU A 244 32.61 22.27 15.58
N ALA A 245 32.44 21.31 16.48
CA ALA A 245 31.44 21.42 17.55
C ALA A 245 31.77 22.59 18.50
N ASN A 246 30.78 23.45 18.70
CA ASN A 246 30.94 24.62 19.58
C ASN A 246 29.68 24.89 20.42
N GLY A 247 29.88 25.27 21.66
CA GLY A 247 28.80 25.66 22.58
C GLY A 247 28.00 24.48 23.16
N TRP A 248 28.57 23.28 23.15
CA TRP A 248 27.95 22.09 23.71
C TRP A 248 28.25 21.91 25.20
N ALA A 249 27.25 21.39 25.93
CA ALA A 249 27.45 21.03 27.34
C ALA A 249 28.39 19.83 27.48
N ASN A 250 28.31 18.88 26.55
CA ASN A 250 29.12 17.68 26.53
C ASN A 250 29.37 17.26 25.06
N ALA A 251 30.55 17.58 24.52
CA ALA A 251 30.98 17.11 23.21
C ALA A 251 32.47 16.72 23.28
N PRO A 252 32.89 15.63 22.60
CA PRO A 252 34.30 15.33 22.39
C PRO A 252 35.01 16.50 21.72
N GLU A 253 36.33 16.68 22.05
CA GLU A 253 37.13 17.84 21.58
C GLU A 253 37.20 17.94 20.06
N ASP A 254 37.16 16.81 19.36
CA ASP A 254 37.27 16.71 17.91
C ASP A 254 35.93 16.33 17.22
N ALA A 255 34.82 16.47 17.93
CA ALA A 255 33.51 16.26 17.33
C ALA A 255 33.17 17.38 16.34
N LYS A 256 32.46 17.03 15.27
CA LYS A 256 31.86 17.99 14.34
C LYS A 256 30.35 18.07 14.57
N GLU A 257 29.73 19.14 14.11
CA GLU A 257 28.30 19.36 14.29
C GLU A 257 27.60 19.68 12.98
N PHE A 258 26.31 19.31 12.92
CA PHE A 258 25.37 19.76 11.92
C PHE A 258 23.96 19.89 12.51
N THR A 259 23.02 20.41 11.74
CA THR A 259 21.63 20.59 12.18
C THR A 259 20.69 19.74 11.33
N MET A 260 19.80 19.00 12.00
CA MET A 260 18.67 18.31 11.41
C MET A 260 17.39 19.12 11.63
N LEU A 261 16.56 19.27 10.60
CA LEU A 261 15.25 19.92 10.69
C LEU A 261 14.15 18.96 10.29
N THR A 262 13.04 18.97 11.02
CA THR A 262 11.82 18.23 10.73
C THR A 262 10.60 19.13 10.92
N SER A 263 9.40 18.66 10.65
CA SER A 263 8.14 19.40 10.83
C SER A 263 8.18 20.77 10.13
N ASN A 264 8.45 20.78 8.83
CA ASN A 264 8.58 22.01 8.04
C ASN A 264 9.63 22.99 8.60
N GLY A 265 10.71 22.47 9.18
CA GLY A 265 11.79 23.26 9.77
C GLY A 265 11.55 23.77 11.20
N TYR A 266 10.42 23.41 11.82
CA TYR A 266 10.10 23.86 13.19
C TYR A 266 10.84 23.10 14.27
N VAL A 267 10.98 21.79 14.09
CA VAL A 267 11.71 20.96 15.04
C VAL A 267 13.16 20.91 14.60
N ARG A 268 14.03 21.40 15.49
CA ARG A 268 15.47 21.43 15.25
C ARG A 268 16.16 20.48 16.20
N ARG A 269 17.06 19.67 15.64
CA ARG A 269 17.92 18.79 16.43
C ARG A 269 19.37 19.03 16.07
N PRO A 270 20.19 19.53 16.98
CA PRO A 270 21.62 19.62 16.80
C PRO A 270 22.22 18.20 16.87
N CYS A 271 23.14 17.91 15.95
CA CYS A 271 23.75 16.59 15.82
C CYS A 271 25.27 16.72 15.93
N LEU A 272 25.91 15.72 16.59
CA LEU A 272 27.35 15.55 16.58
C LEU A 272 27.74 14.40 15.67
N ILE A 273 28.83 14.57 14.93
CA ILE A 273 29.54 13.52 14.23
C ILE A 273 30.72 13.09 15.10
N LEU A 274 30.76 11.84 15.47
CA LEU A 274 31.67 11.29 16.46
C LEU A 274 32.68 10.34 15.82
N LYS A 275 33.90 10.33 16.38
CA LYS A 275 34.94 9.37 16.02
C LYS A 275 34.90 8.11 16.88
N ASN A 276 35.30 7.01 16.28
CA ASN A 276 35.61 5.79 17.00
C ASN A 276 37.08 5.80 17.58
N GLU A 277 37.48 4.71 18.20
CA GLU A 277 38.78 4.56 18.79
C GLU A 277 39.94 4.64 17.77
N ASP A 278 39.67 4.35 16.49
CA ASP A 278 40.63 4.44 15.38
C ASP A 278 40.75 5.88 14.82
N GLY A 279 40.00 6.83 15.35
CA GLY A 279 40.00 8.23 14.92
C GLY A 279 39.20 8.50 13.64
N ILE A 280 38.34 7.55 13.20
CA ILE A 280 37.47 7.64 12.04
C ILE A 280 36.09 8.09 12.47
N TYR A 281 35.47 9.03 11.76
CA TYR A 281 34.09 9.41 11.99
C TYR A 281 33.16 8.31 11.46
N ASP A 282 32.44 7.64 12.37
CA ASP A 282 31.59 6.48 12.05
C ASP A 282 30.19 6.54 12.64
N SER A 283 29.88 7.55 13.45
CA SER A 283 28.60 7.65 14.12
C SER A 283 28.07 9.08 14.23
N VAL A 284 26.75 9.19 14.40
CA VAL A 284 26.05 10.45 14.62
C VAL A 284 25.26 10.35 15.92
N ALA A 285 25.37 11.39 16.75
CA ALA A 285 24.59 11.56 17.97
C ALA A 285 23.59 12.70 17.78
N ILE A 286 22.32 12.45 18.03
CA ILE A 286 21.21 13.41 17.90
C ILE A 286 20.83 13.89 19.29
N TYR A 287 20.74 15.22 19.48
CA TYR A 287 20.39 15.82 20.76
C TYR A 287 19.13 16.67 20.65
N LYS A 288 18.41 16.81 21.75
CA LYS A 288 17.28 17.73 21.85
C LYS A 288 17.75 19.20 21.78
N SER A 289 18.82 19.51 22.47
CA SER A 289 19.51 20.80 22.40
C SER A 289 21.00 20.63 22.74
N LYS A 290 21.84 21.62 22.42
CA LYS A 290 23.26 21.62 22.78
C LYS A 290 23.52 21.67 24.30
N LYS A 291 22.48 21.99 25.09
CA LYS A 291 22.55 22.06 26.56
C LYS A 291 22.41 20.70 27.24
N GLU A 292 21.92 19.71 26.49
CA GLU A 292 21.80 18.32 26.98
C GLU A 292 23.17 17.66 27.08
N THR A 293 23.35 16.88 28.13
CA THR A 293 24.58 16.09 28.35
C THR A 293 24.52 14.74 27.71
N GLU A 294 23.32 14.21 27.47
CA GLU A 294 23.06 12.90 26.87
C GLU A 294 22.34 13.06 25.54
N PRO A 295 22.71 12.29 24.52
CA PRO A 295 22.00 12.26 23.25
C PRO A 295 20.65 11.56 23.38
N MET A 296 19.70 11.94 22.52
CA MET A 296 18.46 11.19 22.31
C MET A 296 18.73 9.85 21.63
N LEU A 297 19.72 9.83 20.71
CA LEU A 297 20.13 8.66 19.95
C LEU A 297 21.58 8.78 19.52
N VAL A 298 22.32 7.68 19.56
CA VAL A 298 23.59 7.52 18.86
C VAL A 298 23.46 6.38 17.87
N MET A 299 23.82 6.61 16.62
CA MET A 299 23.70 5.63 15.56
C MET A 299 24.94 5.58 14.67
N GLY A 300 25.35 4.38 14.29
CA GLY A 300 26.46 4.13 13.37
C GLY A 300 26.04 4.19 11.91
N LYS A 301 27.02 4.30 11.03
CA LYS A 301 26.84 4.23 9.58
C LYS A 301 26.14 2.91 9.17
N ASP A 302 25.22 2.99 8.22
CA ASP A 302 24.45 1.87 7.66
C ASP A 302 23.58 1.09 8.66
N ILE A 303 23.47 1.54 9.91
CA ILE A 303 22.57 0.95 10.90
C ILE A 303 21.15 1.47 10.67
N TYR A 304 20.21 0.54 10.51
CA TYR A 304 18.78 0.87 10.49
C TYR A 304 18.26 0.96 11.93
N VAL A 305 17.80 2.12 12.33
CA VAL A 305 17.18 2.36 13.65
C VAL A 305 15.66 2.35 13.44
N PRO A 306 14.94 1.33 13.91
CA PRO A 306 13.51 1.17 13.63
C PRO A 306 12.62 2.08 14.47
N GLU A 307 13.12 2.61 15.58
CA GLU A 307 12.35 3.39 16.55
C GLU A 307 13.16 4.58 17.03
N PHE A 308 12.63 5.77 16.80
CA PHE A 308 13.11 7.03 17.32
C PHE A 308 11.90 7.94 17.59
N VAL A 309 11.51 8.04 18.85
CA VAL A 309 10.39 8.88 19.27
C VAL A 309 10.88 10.31 19.50
N ASP A 310 10.29 11.26 18.80
CA ASP A 310 10.65 12.68 18.89
C ASP A 310 9.40 13.57 18.79
N ASP A 311 9.59 14.83 19.13
CA ASP A 311 8.58 15.88 18.97
C ASP A 311 8.37 16.13 17.46
N VAL A 312 7.11 16.31 17.06
CA VAL A 312 6.72 16.81 15.76
C VAL A 312 5.69 17.93 15.94
N LEU A 313 5.74 18.95 15.10
CA LEU A 313 4.72 20.00 15.08
C LEU A 313 3.73 19.70 13.95
N ALA A 314 2.54 19.23 14.31
CA ALA A 314 1.47 18.91 13.39
C ALA A 314 0.26 19.80 13.65
N LYS A 315 -0.14 20.61 12.66
CA LYS A 315 -1.32 21.50 12.77
C LYS A 315 -1.31 22.39 14.04
N ASP A 316 -0.17 23.02 14.31
CA ASP A 316 0.05 23.89 15.47
C ASP A 316 0.06 23.18 16.85
N GLU A 317 0.11 21.86 16.87
CA GLU A 317 0.24 21.06 18.10
C GLU A 317 1.55 20.28 18.09
N VAL A 318 2.26 20.30 19.21
CA VAL A 318 3.43 19.43 19.43
C VAL A 318 2.92 18.05 19.81
N LYS A 319 3.34 17.04 19.04
CA LYS A 319 3.02 15.63 19.27
C LYS A 319 4.29 14.82 19.40
N GLN A 320 4.17 13.66 20.04
CA GLN A 320 5.20 12.63 20.01
C GLN A 320 4.95 11.68 18.83
N ALA A 321 5.97 11.43 18.03
CA ALA A 321 5.86 10.54 16.90
C ALA A 321 7.08 9.64 16.76
N ASN A 322 6.85 8.40 16.32
CA ASN A 322 7.90 7.44 16.02
C ASN A 322 8.38 7.58 14.57
N ARG A 323 9.69 7.50 14.37
CA ARG A 323 10.38 7.47 13.08
C ARG A 323 11.39 6.34 13.04
N ALA A 324 11.70 5.86 11.86
CA ALA A 324 12.92 5.11 11.59
C ALA A 324 14.00 6.05 11.02
N LEU A 325 15.27 5.72 11.29
CA LEU A 325 16.42 6.48 10.81
C LEU A 325 17.47 5.56 10.22
N ARG A 326 18.24 6.08 9.25
CA ARG A 326 19.44 5.43 8.71
C ARG A 326 20.44 6.45 8.20
N ILE A 327 21.72 6.28 8.54
CA ILE A 327 22.82 7.02 7.92
C ILE A 327 23.13 6.34 6.59
N LEU A 328 22.82 7.02 5.49
CA LEU A 328 23.08 6.52 4.13
C LEU A 328 24.53 6.72 3.74
N GLU A 329 25.13 7.85 4.18
CA GLU A 329 26.50 8.20 3.90
C GLU A 329 27.11 8.91 5.10
N LEU A 330 28.33 8.54 5.45
CA LEU A 330 29.16 9.23 6.43
C LEU A 330 30.62 9.11 5.95
N ALA A 331 31.22 10.26 5.63
CA ALA A 331 32.62 10.32 5.24
C ALA A 331 33.54 10.10 6.45
N GLU A 332 34.59 9.31 6.29
CA GLU A 332 35.53 8.95 7.36
C GLU A 332 36.25 10.16 7.98
N ASP A 333 36.41 11.24 7.20
CA ASP A 333 36.96 12.52 7.65
C ASP A 333 35.89 13.45 8.26
N GLY A 334 34.64 13.01 8.34
CA GLY A 334 33.51 13.78 8.86
C GLY A 334 33.12 14.97 8.00
N SER A 335 33.47 14.99 6.73
CA SER A 335 33.17 16.11 5.81
C SER A 335 31.77 16.05 5.19
N LYS A 336 31.11 14.88 5.23
CA LYS A 336 29.80 14.66 4.63
C LYS A 336 28.97 13.67 5.46
N VAL A 337 27.69 13.99 5.64
CA VAL A 337 26.68 13.09 6.21
C VAL A 337 25.42 13.18 5.37
N ARG A 338 24.82 12.01 5.06
CA ARG A 338 23.47 11.90 4.52
C ARG A 338 22.67 10.99 5.44
N LEU A 339 21.67 11.56 6.08
CA LEU A 339 20.80 10.89 7.05
C LEU A 339 19.37 10.86 6.52
N TRP A 340 18.76 9.69 6.49
CA TRP A 340 17.34 9.51 6.18
C TRP A 340 16.51 9.37 7.46
N LEU A 341 15.31 9.95 7.42
CA LEU A 341 14.26 9.80 8.41
C LEU A 341 12.99 9.35 7.71
N SER A 342 12.30 8.35 8.24
CA SER A 342 11.00 7.93 7.73
C SER A 342 9.92 9.00 7.99
N SER A 343 8.73 8.80 7.43
CA SER A 343 7.52 9.48 7.91
C SER A 343 7.36 9.27 9.41
N ALA A 344 6.78 10.26 10.09
CA ALA A 344 6.54 10.20 11.53
C ALA A 344 5.13 9.71 11.83
N TYR A 345 4.99 8.66 12.64
CA TYR A 345 3.72 8.11 13.07
C TYR A 345 3.38 8.56 14.50
N ASP A 346 2.21 9.18 14.67
CA ASP A 346 1.71 9.65 15.97
C ASP A 346 1.63 8.46 16.96
N VAL A 347 2.41 8.51 18.05
CA VAL A 347 2.48 7.43 19.06
C VAL A 347 1.25 7.36 19.96
N HIS A 348 0.34 8.33 19.89
CA HIS A 348 -0.90 8.36 20.65
C HIS A 348 -2.14 8.11 19.77
N LYS A 349 -1.95 7.69 18.53
CA LYS A 349 -3.04 7.55 17.59
C LYS A 349 -3.70 6.18 17.68
N ASP A 350 -4.70 6.10 18.56
CA ASP A 350 -5.55 4.91 18.74
C ASP A 350 -6.77 4.86 17.79
N ALA A 351 -6.98 5.91 16.97
CA ALA A 351 -8.18 6.08 16.16
C ALA A 351 -8.35 5.02 15.05
N VAL A 352 -7.30 4.28 14.72
CA VAL A 352 -7.30 3.21 13.72
C VAL A 352 -7.46 1.81 14.34
N PHE A 353 -7.68 1.74 15.67
CA PHE A 353 -7.84 0.49 16.41
C PHE A 353 -9.20 0.42 17.10
N TYR A 354 -9.84 -0.73 17.02
CA TYR A 354 -11.10 -1.02 17.70
C TYR A 354 -11.02 -2.40 18.43
N PRO A 355 -11.31 -2.45 19.74
CA PRO A 355 -11.44 -1.28 20.62
C PRO A 355 -10.11 -0.51 20.72
N LYS A 356 -10.17 0.76 21.13
CA LYS A 356 -8.97 1.61 21.25
C LYS A 356 -7.89 1.04 22.18
N SER A 357 -8.29 0.26 23.20
CA SER A 357 -7.39 -0.44 24.11
C SER A 357 -6.47 -1.45 23.41
N LEU A 358 -6.85 -1.95 22.23
CA LEU A 358 -6.00 -2.83 21.44
C LEU A 358 -4.69 -2.16 21.05
N TYR A 359 -4.71 -0.85 20.76
CA TYR A 359 -3.49 -0.09 20.45
C TYR A 359 -2.50 -0.10 21.62
N SER A 360 -2.98 0.28 22.82
CA SER A 360 -2.13 0.30 24.01
C SER A 360 -1.57 -1.08 24.35
N GLU A 361 -2.40 -2.14 24.20
CA GLU A 361 -1.99 -3.53 24.42
C GLU A 361 -0.84 -3.94 23.49
N ILE A 362 -0.92 -3.54 22.20
CA ILE A 362 0.13 -3.85 21.21
C ILE A 362 1.39 -3.04 21.50
N VAL A 363 1.28 -1.74 21.76
CA VAL A 363 2.45 -0.89 22.03
C VAL A 363 3.20 -1.36 23.28
N GLU A 364 2.49 -1.73 24.34
CA GLU A 364 3.12 -2.18 25.59
C GLU A 364 3.83 -3.55 25.46
N ASN A 365 3.38 -4.42 24.57
CA ASN A 365 3.88 -5.80 24.51
C ASN A 365 4.70 -6.11 23.24
N VAL A 366 4.59 -5.29 22.20
CA VAL A 366 5.27 -5.51 20.92
C VAL A 366 6.07 -4.27 20.49
N GLY A 367 5.59 -3.07 20.76
CA GLY A 367 6.20 -1.81 20.36
C GLY A 367 5.35 -0.98 19.40
N TYR A 368 5.83 0.21 19.08
CA TYR A 368 5.16 1.09 18.14
C TYR A 368 5.11 0.51 16.73
N VAL A 369 4.09 0.92 15.96
CA VAL A 369 4.01 0.61 14.52
C VAL A 369 5.25 1.17 13.82
N PRO A 370 6.08 0.33 13.19
CA PRO A 370 7.24 0.83 12.47
C PRO A 370 6.84 1.50 11.17
N PRO A 371 7.33 2.72 10.89
CA PRO A 371 7.07 3.39 9.64
C PRO A 371 7.75 2.67 8.47
N VAL A 372 7.03 2.55 7.35
CA VAL A 372 7.61 2.07 6.09
C VAL A 372 7.96 3.25 5.19
N SER A 373 9.00 3.08 4.38
CA SER A 373 9.39 4.10 3.39
C SER A 373 8.49 4.06 2.17
N SER A 374 8.11 5.25 1.71
CA SER A 374 7.41 5.48 0.45
C SER A 374 8.33 6.03 -0.66
N ALA A 375 9.64 5.85 -0.51
CA ALA A 375 10.64 6.27 -1.49
C ALA A 375 10.35 5.66 -2.86
N SER A 376 10.66 6.41 -3.91
CA SER A 376 10.45 5.95 -5.27
C SER A 376 11.36 4.80 -5.66
N GLY A 377 10.83 3.87 -6.45
CA GLY A 377 11.51 2.67 -6.90
C GLY A 377 12.65 2.90 -7.90
N ASN A 378 12.88 4.11 -8.38
CA ASN A 378 13.92 4.37 -9.39
C ASN A 378 15.30 4.70 -8.84
N VAL A 379 15.48 4.74 -7.51
CA VAL A 379 16.78 4.93 -6.86
C VAL A 379 17.19 3.64 -6.15
N GLU A 380 18.13 2.93 -6.72
CA GLU A 380 18.58 1.63 -6.22
C GLU A 380 18.97 1.67 -4.74
N GLU A 381 19.74 2.68 -4.31
CA GLU A 381 20.14 2.84 -2.92
C GLU A 381 18.93 2.99 -1.98
N PHE A 382 17.92 3.73 -2.38
CA PHE A 382 16.72 3.93 -1.56
C PHE A 382 15.84 2.69 -1.52
N VAL A 383 15.72 1.99 -2.64
CA VAL A 383 15.02 0.70 -2.69
C VAL A 383 15.65 -0.29 -1.72
N ASP A 384 16.95 -0.47 -1.80
CA ASP A 384 17.70 -1.42 -0.95
C ASP A 384 17.71 -0.99 0.52
N LYS A 385 18.19 0.24 0.77
CA LYS A 385 18.44 0.70 2.13
C LYS A 385 17.22 1.21 2.89
N LEU A 386 16.18 1.66 2.20
CA LEU A 386 15.00 2.27 2.82
C LEU A 386 13.75 1.42 2.62
N VAL A 387 13.33 1.19 1.38
CA VAL A 387 12.06 0.52 1.10
C VAL A 387 12.07 -0.91 1.63
N VAL A 388 12.97 -1.76 1.14
CA VAL A 388 13.02 -3.17 1.55
C VAL A 388 13.32 -3.30 3.04
N SER A 389 14.28 -2.53 3.57
CA SER A 389 14.66 -2.59 4.99
C SER A 389 13.53 -2.17 5.93
N SER A 390 12.73 -1.16 5.57
CA SER A 390 11.58 -0.75 6.39
C SER A 390 10.50 -1.82 6.41
N TRP A 391 10.26 -2.49 5.29
CA TRP A 391 9.34 -3.62 5.21
C TRP A 391 9.82 -4.85 5.94
N ASP A 392 11.15 -5.12 6.03
CA ASP A 392 11.70 -6.18 6.87
C ASP A 392 11.27 -5.99 8.33
N VAL A 393 11.41 -4.77 8.83
CA VAL A 393 11.00 -4.41 10.21
C VAL A 393 9.49 -4.50 10.39
N TYR A 394 8.72 -3.95 9.44
CA TYR A 394 7.25 -3.98 9.52
C TYR A 394 6.69 -5.40 9.48
N CYS A 395 7.19 -6.25 8.57
CA CYS A 395 6.76 -7.65 8.48
C CYS A 395 7.02 -8.41 9.79
N GLN A 396 8.20 -8.20 10.39
CA GLN A 396 8.51 -8.85 11.67
C GLN A 396 7.64 -8.31 12.80
N TRP A 397 7.44 -7.00 12.88
CA TRP A 397 6.56 -6.37 13.88
C TRP A 397 5.11 -6.88 13.75
N GLN A 398 4.56 -6.94 12.54
CA GLN A 398 3.22 -7.48 12.32
C GLN A 398 3.13 -8.95 12.71
N ALA A 399 4.15 -9.76 12.39
CA ALA A 399 4.20 -11.15 12.83
C ALA A 399 4.24 -11.27 14.35
N ASP A 400 5.01 -10.43 15.04
CA ASP A 400 5.13 -10.42 16.49
C ASP A 400 3.80 -9.99 17.16
N ALA A 401 3.13 -8.96 16.60
CA ALA A 401 1.82 -8.53 17.06
C ALA A 401 0.77 -9.64 16.91
N LEU A 402 0.70 -10.29 15.75
CA LEU A 402 -0.22 -11.39 15.52
C LEU A 402 0.06 -12.59 16.44
N LYS A 403 1.33 -12.99 16.61
CA LYS A 403 1.73 -14.06 17.53
C LYS A 403 1.33 -13.74 18.98
N TYR A 404 1.61 -12.50 19.41
CA TYR A 404 1.20 -12.05 20.74
C TYR A 404 -0.32 -12.23 20.93
N LEU A 405 -1.12 -11.79 19.97
CA LEU A 405 -2.59 -11.91 20.05
C LEU A 405 -3.06 -13.37 19.97
N MET A 406 -2.44 -14.21 19.13
CA MET A 406 -2.72 -15.65 19.07
C MET A 406 -2.45 -16.34 20.42
N ASP A 407 -1.34 -16.00 21.07
CA ASP A 407 -0.98 -16.56 22.38
C ASP A 407 -1.83 -15.96 23.53
N ASN A 408 -2.55 -14.85 23.29
CA ASN A 408 -3.45 -14.18 24.24
C ASN A 408 -4.94 -14.39 23.92
N GLY A 409 -5.27 -15.53 23.33
CA GLY A 409 -6.62 -16.07 23.25
C GLY A 409 -7.48 -15.55 22.11
N PHE A 410 -6.90 -14.93 21.08
CA PHE A 410 -7.62 -14.74 19.82
C PHE A 410 -7.76 -16.09 19.11
N GLU A 411 -8.94 -16.33 18.55
CA GLU A 411 -9.30 -17.63 17.99
C GLU A 411 -9.51 -17.59 16.47
N VAL A 412 -10.03 -16.47 15.94
CA VAL A 412 -10.28 -16.27 14.51
C VAL A 412 -9.60 -14.99 14.08
N ILE A 413 -8.68 -15.08 13.11
CA ILE A 413 -7.87 -13.96 12.68
C ILE A 413 -7.91 -13.85 11.15
N PHE A 414 -8.19 -12.65 10.65
CA PHE A 414 -8.03 -12.27 9.26
C PHE A 414 -6.96 -11.18 9.20
N SER A 415 -5.83 -11.45 8.59
CA SER A 415 -4.72 -10.50 8.49
C SER A 415 -4.35 -10.22 7.04
N HIS A 416 -3.99 -8.97 6.77
CA HIS A 416 -3.52 -8.50 5.48
C HIS A 416 -2.08 -7.96 5.59
N LEU A 417 -1.22 -8.35 4.67
CA LEU A 417 0.14 -7.84 4.49
C LEU A 417 0.29 -7.33 3.06
N HIS A 418 0.76 -6.10 2.89
CA HIS A 418 0.78 -5.41 1.59
C HIS A 418 2.17 -5.30 0.94
N ASN A 419 3.17 -6.01 1.44
CA ASN A 419 4.56 -5.83 1.02
C ASN A 419 4.80 -6.21 -0.45
N VAL A 420 4.24 -7.33 -0.92
CA VAL A 420 4.48 -7.83 -2.29
C VAL A 420 3.83 -6.92 -3.32
N ASP A 421 2.56 -6.57 -3.13
CA ASP A 421 1.83 -5.73 -4.06
C ASP A 421 2.39 -4.31 -4.12
N LEU A 422 2.54 -3.65 -2.97
CA LEU A 422 3.03 -2.27 -2.91
C LEU A 422 4.43 -2.12 -3.51
N MET A 423 5.37 -2.99 -3.12
CA MET A 423 6.71 -2.96 -3.70
C MET A 423 6.71 -3.45 -5.15
N GLY A 424 5.84 -4.38 -5.50
CA GLY A 424 5.63 -4.80 -6.88
C GLY A 424 5.26 -3.64 -7.79
N HIS A 425 4.31 -2.79 -7.37
CA HIS A 425 3.95 -1.58 -8.10
C HIS A 425 5.06 -0.56 -8.22
N GLN A 426 5.89 -0.44 -7.18
CA GLN A 426 6.98 0.54 -7.15
C GLN A 426 8.18 0.13 -7.99
N ILE A 427 8.53 -1.17 -8.02
CA ILE A 427 9.84 -1.60 -8.52
C ILE A 427 9.81 -2.67 -9.61
N TRP A 428 8.68 -3.43 -9.77
CA TRP A 428 8.66 -4.58 -10.68
C TRP A 428 9.00 -4.21 -12.13
N HIS A 429 8.52 -3.06 -12.59
CA HIS A 429 8.77 -2.59 -13.95
C HIS A 429 10.26 -2.22 -14.23
N PHE A 430 11.02 -1.87 -13.21
CA PHE A 430 12.46 -1.59 -13.36
C PHE A 430 13.29 -2.86 -13.54
N GLY A 431 12.83 -4.01 -13.06
CA GLY A 431 13.45 -5.31 -13.29
C GLY A 431 13.21 -5.90 -14.68
N ARG A 432 12.54 -5.16 -15.57
CA ARG A 432 12.22 -5.59 -16.94
C ARG A 432 13.05 -4.85 -17.96
N HIS A 433 13.42 -5.56 -19.04
CA HIS A 433 14.20 -4.95 -20.11
C HIS A 433 13.43 -3.85 -20.81
N ARG A 434 14.00 -2.64 -20.80
CA ARG A 434 13.52 -1.49 -21.58
C ARG A 434 14.73 -0.71 -22.10
N ASP A 435 14.89 -0.68 -23.41
CA ASP A 435 16.05 -0.05 -24.09
C ASP A 435 16.24 1.43 -23.73
N ASP A 436 15.17 2.10 -23.31
CA ASP A 436 15.13 3.55 -23.06
C ASP A 436 15.37 3.96 -21.58
N TRP A 437 15.43 3.02 -20.64
CA TRP A 437 15.50 3.36 -19.22
C TRP A 437 16.90 3.26 -18.59
N GLY A 438 17.80 2.48 -19.19
CA GLY A 438 19.14 2.28 -18.65
C GLY A 438 19.17 1.63 -17.25
N ASN A 439 18.13 0.88 -16.89
CA ASN A 439 17.97 0.30 -15.57
C ASN A 439 18.93 -0.86 -15.34
N ASN A 440 19.29 -1.07 -14.07
CA ASN A 440 19.97 -2.25 -13.60
C ASN A 440 18.98 -3.39 -13.34
N GLU A 441 18.56 -4.09 -14.38
CA GLU A 441 17.60 -5.19 -14.28
C GLU A 441 17.97 -6.24 -13.25
N ALA A 442 19.25 -6.62 -13.19
CA ALA A 442 19.74 -7.65 -12.27
C ALA A 442 19.52 -7.23 -10.80
N PHE A 443 19.74 -5.96 -10.48
CA PHE A 443 19.47 -5.40 -9.15
C PHE A 443 17.99 -5.51 -8.79
N TYR A 444 17.09 -5.05 -9.67
CA TYR A 444 15.65 -5.06 -9.39
C TYR A 444 15.07 -6.48 -9.32
N GLN A 445 15.60 -7.42 -10.12
CA GLN A 445 15.22 -8.83 -10.01
C GLN A 445 15.66 -9.44 -8.68
N ASP A 446 16.86 -9.10 -8.18
CA ASP A 446 17.35 -9.52 -6.85
C ASP A 446 16.49 -8.91 -5.74
N ILE A 447 16.17 -7.63 -5.82
CA ILE A 447 15.27 -6.97 -4.88
C ILE A 447 13.89 -7.67 -4.84
N PHE A 448 13.33 -7.99 -6.00
CA PHE A 448 12.03 -8.64 -6.06
C PHE A 448 12.06 -10.05 -5.44
N GLU A 449 13.14 -10.79 -5.66
CA GLU A 449 13.39 -12.06 -4.97
C GLU A 449 13.47 -11.87 -3.45
N ARG A 450 14.15 -10.84 -2.97
CA ARG A 450 14.26 -10.52 -1.53
C ARG A 450 12.89 -10.22 -0.91
N ILE A 451 11.97 -9.59 -1.63
CA ILE A 451 10.59 -9.37 -1.16
C ILE A 451 9.85 -10.70 -0.93
N TYR A 452 10.05 -11.68 -1.79
CA TYR A 452 9.48 -13.02 -1.61
C TYR A 452 10.14 -13.76 -0.43
N VAL A 453 11.46 -13.63 -0.24
CA VAL A 453 12.17 -14.17 0.93
C VAL A 453 11.71 -13.50 2.23
N GLN A 454 11.47 -12.20 2.20
CA GLN A 454 10.88 -11.44 3.31
C GLN A 454 9.49 -11.99 3.66
N THR A 455 8.64 -12.22 2.65
CA THR A 455 7.32 -12.83 2.82
C THR A 455 7.44 -14.26 3.39
N ASP A 456 8.37 -15.07 2.91
CA ASP A 456 8.63 -16.40 3.45
C ASP A 456 9.05 -16.36 4.92
N THR A 457 9.88 -15.39 5.29
CA THR A 457 10.32 -15.17 6.69
C THR A 457 9.12 -14.79 7.57
N TYR A 458 8.25 -13.89 7.08
CA TYR A 458 6.99 -13.55 7.76
C TYR A 458 6.12 -14.78 7.98
N LEU A 459 5.86 -15.57 6.94
CA LEU A 459 5.08 -16.81 7.03
C LEU A 459 5.71 -17.82 7.99
N GLY A 460 7.04 -17.90 8.02
CA GLY A 460 7.78 -18.80 8.91
C GLY A 460 7.50 -18.60 10.39
N ASN A 461 7.13 -17.38 10.82
CA ASN A 461 6.74 -17.10 12.20
C ASN A 461 5.52 -17.90 12.66
N PHE A 462 4.66 -18.32 11.74
CA PHE A 462 3.41 -19.03 12.05
C PHE A 462 3.51 -20.56 11.98
N LEU A 463 4.59 -21.13 11.45
CA LEU A 463 4.79 -22.59 11.39
C LEU A 463 4.63 -23.30 12.75
N PRO A 464 5.14 -22.76 13.89
CA PRO A 464 4.97 -23.40 15.18
C PRO A 464 3.51 -23.53 15.63
N TYR A 465 2.61 -22.71 15.10
CA TYR A 465 1.20 -22.72 15.45
C TYR A 465 0.44 -23.90 14.84
N LEU A 466 0.95 -24.51 13.77
CA LEU A 466 0.44 -25.78 13.24
C LEU A 466 0.44 -26.87 14.33
N ASP A 467 1.50 -26.89 15.16
CA ASP A 467 1.64 -27.85 16.25
C ASP A 467 0.84 -27.47 17.52
N LYS A 468 0.41 -26.20 17.59
CA LYS A 468 -0.48 -25.69 18.64
C LYS A 468 -1.98 -25.84 18.29
N GLY A 469 -2.32 -26.52 17.20
CA GLY A 469 -3.69 -26.81 16.79
C GLY A 469 -4.39 -25.71 16.01
N TRP A 470 -3.65 -24.79 15.43
CA TRP A 470 -4.18 -23.79 14.50
C TRP A 470 -4.37 -24.36 13.10
N SER A 471 -5.40 -23.87 12.42
CA SER A 471 -5.50 -23.95 10.95
C SER A 471 -5.02 -22.64 10.37
N ILE A 472 -4.15 -22.71 9.38
CA ILE A 472 -3.54 -21.54 8.73
C ILE A 472 -3.87 -21.59 7.25
N ILE A 473 -4.49 -20.54 6.74
CA ILE A 473 -4.78 -20.36 5.32
C ILE A 473 -3.91 -19.19 4.82
N ILE A 474 -3.06 -19.44 3.82
CA ILE A 474 -2.27 -18.45 3.11
C ILE A 474 -2.98 -18.18 1.80
N THR A 475 -3.34 -16.93 1.52
CA THR A 475 -4.06 -16.54 0.32
C THR A 475 -3.72 -15.12 -0.12
N SER A 476 -4.16 -14.75 -1.31
CA SER A 476 -4.07 -13.41 -1.86
C SER A 476 -5.38 -13.03 -2.55
N ASP A 477 -5.56 -11.76 -2.77
CA ASP A 477 -6.68 -11.18 -3.51
C ASP A 477 -6.51 -11.34 -5.03
N HIS A 478 -5.30 -11.17 -5.54
CA HIS A 478 -4.89 -11.38 -6.92
C HIS A 478 -3.44 -11.83 -6.99
N GLY A 479 -2.97 -12.26 -8.16
CA GLY A 479 -1.56 -12.43 -8.45
C GLY A 479 -0.98 -11.19 -9.12
N LEU A 480 0.31 -11.25 -9.44
CA LEU A 480 1.01 -10.25 -10.26
C LEU A 480 1.38 -10.86 -11.61
N ILE A 481 1.50 -10.02 -12.62
CA ILE A 481 1.96 -10.46 -13.91
C ILE A 481 3.48 -10.42 -13.99
N THR A 482 4.07 -11.53 -14.43
CA THR A 482 5.50 -11.78 -14.31
C THR A 482 6.24 -11.82 -15.64
N GLU A 483 5.58 -11.60 -16.79
CA GLU A 483 6.21 -11.80 -18.08
C GLU A 483 6.95 -10.58 -18.66
N GLU A 484 7.98 -10.90 -19.49
CA GLU A 484 9.05 -9.98 -19.88
C GLU A 484 8.69 -8.93 -20.93
N ASN A 485 7.57 -9.07 -21.65
CA ASN A 485 7.26 -8.23 -22.80
C ASN A 485 6.28 -7.12 -22.48
N VAL A 486 6.78 -6.06 -21.89
CA VAL A 486 6.03 -4.80 -21.80
C VAL A 486 6.20 -4.02 -23.09
N THR A 487 5.09 -3.62 -23.70
CA THR A 487 5.13 -2.73 -24.85
C THR A 487 5.22 -1.30 -24.34
N PRO A 488 6.28 -0.53 -24.66
CA PRO A 488 6.43 0.85 -24.22
C PRO A 488 5.24 1.72 -24.65
N GLY A 489 4.85 2.66 -23.81
CA GLY A 489 3.83 3.65 -24.12
C GLY A 489 2.37 3.20 -23.98
N LEU A 490 2.09 1.93 -23.70
CA LEU A 490 0.70 1.46 -23.55
C LEU A 490 0.01 1.96 -22.30
N GLY A 491 0.76 2.28 -21.24
CA GLY A 491 0.23 2.77 -19.98
C GLY A 491 -0.42 4.15 -20.02
N GLU A 492 -0.34 4.86 -21.12
CA GLU A 492 -0.92 6.21 -21.25
C GLU A 492 -2.34 6.23 -21.84
N VAL A 493 -2.79 5.11 -22.43
CA VAL A 493 -4.13 5.04 -23.02
C VAL A 493 -5.16 4.89 -21.90
N ARG A 494 -5.91 5.94 -21.67
CA ARG A 494 -7.01 5.99 -20.69
C ARG A 494 -8.34 5.99 -21.42
N ILE A 495 -9.20 5.00 -21.13
CA ILE A 495 -10.52 4.92 -21.78
C ILE A 495 -11.31 6.22 -21.60
N ASN A 496 -11.34 6.78 -20.38
CA ASN A 496 -12.04 8.04 -20.12
C ASN A 496 -11.44 9.25 -20.84
N GLY A 497 -10.12 9.46 -20.77
CA GLY A 497 -9.47 10.68 -21.28
C GLY A 497 -9.21 10.65 -22.78
N THR A 498 -9.25 9.47 -23.40
CA THR A 498 -8.91 9.28 -24.80
C THR A 498 -10.11 8.71 -25.56
N PHE A 499 -10.37 7.44 -25.44
CA PHE A 499 -11.41 6.76 -26.21
C PHE A 499 -12.80 7.43 -26.09
N MET A 500 -13.29 7.69 -24.88
CA MET A 500 -14.64 8.25 -24.68
C MET A 500 -14.75 9.67 -25.25
N VAL A 501 -13.68 10.45 -25.17
CA VAL A 501 -13.63 11.83 -25.71
C VAL A 501 -13.46 11.82 -27.21
N GLU A 502 -12.56 11.00 -27.77
CA GLU A 502 -12.34 10.87 -29.21
C GLU A 502 -13.59 10.39 -29.96
N LYS A 503 -14.32 9.46 -29.35
CA LYS A 503 -15.58 8.95 -29.90
C LYS A 503 -16.78 9.85 -29.67
N GLY A 504 -16.61 10.92 -28.87
CA GLY A 504 -17.67 11.89 -28.58
C GLY A 504 -18.73 11.38 -27.61
N TYR A 505 -18.47 10.30 -26.88
CA TYR A 505 -19.34 9.82 -25.81
C TYR A 505 -19.26 10.69 -24.58
N THR A 506 -18.07 11.15 -24.25
CA THR A 506 -17.80 12.17 -23.22
C THR A 506 -17.36 13.47 -23.90
N VAL A 507 -18.01 14.57 -23.58
CA VAL A 507 -17.68 15.89 -24.13
C VAL A 507 -17.09 16.74 -23.01
N LEU A 508 -15.95 17.36 -23.26
CA LEU A 508 -15.31 18.28 -22.32
C LEU A 508 -15.73 19.72 -22.63
N LYS A 509 -15.91 20.54 -21.57
CA LYS A 509 -16.05 21.97 -21.73
C LYS A 509 -14.83 22.57 -22.42
N LYS A 510 -15.01 23.70 -23.07
CA LYS A 510 -13.94 24.44 -23.71
C LYS A 510 -13.75 25.80 -23.04
N ASP A 511 -12.50 26.24 -22.99
CA ASP A 511 -12.14 27.58 -22.54
C ASP A 511 -12.52 28.64 -23.59
N GLU A 512 -12.27 29.91 -23.29
CA GLU A 512 -12.53 31.06 -24.19
C GLU A 512 -11.76 30.98 -25.54
N ASN A 513 -10.70 30.17 -25.57
CA ASN A 513 -9.87 29.95 -26.76
C ASN A 513 -10.25 28.67 -27.52
N GLY A 514 -11.28 27.94 -27.05
CA GLY A 514 -11.72 26.69 -27.64
C GLY A 514 -10.92 25.44 -27.23
N ASN A 515 -10.01 25.55 -26.27
CA ASN A 515 -9.22 24.39 -25.78
C ASN A 515 -10.06 23.55 -24.79
N PRO A 516 -9.91 22.23 -24.80
CA PRO A 516 -10.65 21.38 -23.87
C PRO A 516 -10.18 21.61 -22.41
N MET A 517 -11.14 21.79 -21.54
CA MET A 517 -10.95 21.87 -20.09
C MET A 517 -11.01 20.47 -19.48
N ARG A 518 -10.64 20.35 -18.20
CA ARG A 518 -10.80 19.08 -17.45
C ARG A 518 -12.21 18.84 -16.94
N GLU A 519 -13.17 19.68 -17.32
CA GLU A 519 -14.56 19.59 -16.88
C GLU A 519 -15.43 18.96 -17.97
N VAL A 520 -16.34 18.06 -17.54
CA VAL A 520 -17.31 17.41 -18.43
C VAL A 520 -18.48 18.37 -18.74
N ASP A 521 -18.83 18.43 -20.02
CA ASP A 521 -20.07 19.10 -20.47
C ASP A 521 -21.23 18.08 -20.43
N TRP A 522 -21.97 18.09 -19.34
CA TRP A 522 -23.10 17.16 -19.13
C TRP A 522 -24.27 17.39 -20.08
N THR A 523 -24.33 18.52 -20.76
CA THR A 523 -25.40 18.78 -21.73
C THR A 523 -25.19 18.02 -23.06
N GLN A 524 -23.99 17.50 -23.27
CA GLN A 524 -23.60 16.78 -24.48
C GLN A 524 -23.03 15.38 -24.21
N THR A 525 -22.71 15.05 -22.97
CA THR A 525 -22.08 13.77 -22.58
C THR A 525 -23.12 12.67 -22.48
N LYS A 526 -23.02 11.65 -23.33
CA LYS A 526 -23.89 10.48 -23.38
C LYS A 526 -23.44 9.36 -22.45
N ALA A 527 -22.14 9.18 -22.28
CA ALA A 527 -21.57 8.14 -21.43
C ALA A 527 -20.21 8.57 -20.87
N ILE A 528 -19.84 8.00 -19.73
CA ILE A 528 -18.56 8.26 -19.08
C ILE A 528 -17.97 6.96 -18.54
N ALA A 529 -16.67 6.76 -18.74
CA ALA A 529 -15.93 5.66 -18.13
C ALA A 529 -15.37 6.08 -16.78
N HIS A 530 -15.47 5.20 -15.78
CA HIS A 530 -14.81 5.32 -14.50
C HIS A 530 -13.42 4.67 -14.52
N ARG A 531 -12.59 5.07 -13.59
CA ARG A 531 -11.40 4.30 -13.26
C ARG A 531 -11.84 2.90 -12.81
N CYS A 532 -11.29 1.86 -13.35
CA CYS A 532 -11.69 0.47 -13.17
C CYS A 532 -13.01 0.12 -13.90
N CYS A 533 -12.90 -0.55 -14.97
CA CYS A 533 -13.82 -1.40 -15.72
C CYS A 533 -15.30 -0.99 -15.87
N HIS A 534 -15.71 0.22 -15.51
CA HIS A 534 -17.12 0.64 -15.54
C HIS A 534 -17.37 1.79 -16.51
N ILE A 535 -18.41 1.68 -17.36
CA ILE A 535 -18.96 2.80 -18.12
C ILE A 535 -20.41 3.01 -17.72
N GLN A 536 -20.76 4.26 -17.35
CA GLN A 536 -22.14 4.68 -17.09
C GLN A 536 -22.72 5.41 -18.29
N ILE A 537 -23.96 5.08 -18.65
CA ILE A 537 -24.76 5.80 -19.64
C ILE A 537 -25.49 6.94 -18.91
N ASN A 538 -25.37 8.16 -19.40
CA ASN A 538 -26.04 9.33 -18.83
C ASN A 538 -27.53 9.34 -19.19
N GLU A 539 -28.27 8.39 -18.62
CA GLU A 539 -29.65 8.08 -18.92
C GLU A 539 -30.61 9.11 -18.31
N LYS A 540 -31.53 9.57 -19.10
CA LYS A 540 -32.59 10.50 -18.70
C LYS A 540 -33.57 9.80 -17.75
N GLY A 541 -33.90 10.49 -16.67
CA GLY A 541 -34.76 9.95 -15.62
C GLY A 541 -34.02 9.14 -14.55
N ARG A 542 -32.83 8.60 -14.86
CA ARG A 542 -31.94 7.97 -13.87
C ARG A 542 -31.02 9.01 -13.22
N TYR A 543 -30.41 9.86 -14.02
CA TYR A 543 -29.49 10.89 -13.54
C TYR A 543 -30.04 12.30 -13.77
N ALA A 544 -29.74 13.21 -12.85
CA ALA A 544 -30.13 14.61 -12.99
C ALA A 544 -29.50 15.29 -14.24
N THR A 545 -28.37 14.79 -14.68
CA THR A 545 -27.64 15.23 -15.90
C THR A 545 -28.06 14.46 -17.14
N GLY A 546 -28.97 13.49 -17.02
CA GLY A 546 -29.32 12.53 -18.08
C GLY A 546 -29.84 13.16 -19.38
N ILE A 547 -29.24 12.73 -20.48
CA ILE A 547 -29.63 13.20 -21.83
C ILE A 547 -29.98 12.05 -22.79
N VAL A 548 -29.61 10.81 -22.46
CA VAL A 548 -29.86 9.61 -23.29
C VAL A 548 -31.29 9.12 -22.95
N GLU A 549 -32.16 9.06 -23.93
CA GLU A 549 -33.50 8.50 -23.72
C GLU A 549 -33.43 7.00 -23.41
N PRO A 550 -34.25 6.45 -22.51
CA PRO A 550 -34.22 5.04 -22.12
C PRO A 550 -34.28 4.07 -23.31
N GLU A 551 -35.02 4.44 -24.35
CA GLU A 551 -35.19 3.63 -25.57
C GLU A 551 -33.91 3.58 -26.44
N GLU A 552 -33.04 4.58 -26.31
CA GLU A 552 -31.76 4.67 -27.04
C GLU A 552 -30.61 3.97 -26.33
N LYS A 553 -30.76 3.72 -25.01
CA LYS A 553 -29.69 3.20 -24.16
C LYS A 553 -29.09 1.90 -24.66
N GLU A 554 -29.94 0.94 -25.04
CA GLU A 554 -29.49 -0.38 -25.48
C GLU A 554 -28.65 -0.29 -26.76
N ALA A 555 -29.09 0.47 -27.75
CA ALA A 555 -28.36 0.68 -28.99
C ALA A 555 -27.04 1.46 -28.75
N LEU A 556 -27.04 2.41 -27.84
CA LEU A 556 -25.82 3.14 -27.46
C LEU A 556 -24.80 2.23 -26.79
N MET A 557 -25.22 1.36 -25.89
CA MET A 557 -24.32 0.37 -25.27
C MET A 557 -23.69 -0.57 -26.30
N GLU A 558 -24.47 -1.07 -27.26
CA GLU A 558 -23.95 -1.90 -28.36
C GLU A 558 -22.91 -1.14 -29.18
N GLN A 559 -23.20 0.10 -29.55
CA GLN A 559 -22.26 0.94 -30.28
C GLN A 559 -20.95 1.16 -29.51
N ILE A 560 -21.03 1.46 -28.21
CA ILE A 560 -19.84 1.65 -27.36
C ILE A 560 -19.01 0.35 -27.29
N ILE A 561 -19.67 -0.82 -27.15
CA ILE A 561 -19.00 -2.11 -27.10
C ILE A 561 -18.32 -2.42 -28.43
N ASP A 562 -18.97 -2.19 -29.57
CA ASP A 562 -18.37 -2.38 -30.89
C ASP A 562 -17.17 -1.45 -31.12
N ASP A 563 -17.29 -0.19 -30.70
CA ASP A 563 -16.20 0.77 -30.78
C ASP A 563 -15.03 0.39 -29.87
N LEU A 564 -15.28 -0.11 -28.65
CA LEU A 564 -14.26 -0.62 -27.74
C LEU A 564 -13.49 -1.80 -28.37
N TYR A 565 -14.19 -2.77 -28.95
CA TYR A 565 -13.55 -3.90 -29.61
C TYR A 565 -12.78 -3.51 -30.88
N SER A 566 -13.16 -2.43 -31.52
CA SER A 566 -12.50 -1.90 -32.72
C SER A 566 -11.32 -0.99 -32.40
N TYR A 567 -11.23 -0.49 -31.18
CA TYR A 567 -10.18 0.44 -30.78
C TYR A 567 -8.81 -0.25 -30.74
N ARG A 568 -7.84 0.42 -31.33
CA ARG A 568 -6.47 -0.10 -31.44
C ARG A 568 -5.49 0.89 -30.83
N ASP A 569 -4.49 0.35 -30.19
CA ASP A 569 -3.33 1.11 -29.81
C ASP A 569 -2.67 1.77 -31.05
N PRO A 570 -2.53 3.09 -31.07
CA PRO A 570 -2.00 3.80 -32.24
C PRO A 570 -0.54 3.47 -32.54
N ILE A 571 0.22 2.97 -31.57
CA ILE A 571 1.64 2.63 -31.72
C ILE A 571 1.81 1.23 -32.25
N THR A 572 1.14 0.27 -31.65
CA THR A 572 1.36 -1.16 -31.93
C THR A 572 0.28 -1.80 -32.81
N GLY A 573 -0.85 -1.12 -33.01
CA GLY A 573 -2.03 -1.65 -33.70
C GLY A 573 -2.75 -2.78 -32.95
N ARG A 574 -2.33 -3.09 -31.70
CA ARG A 574 -2.96 -4.14 -30.89
C ARG A 574 -4.34 -3.71 -30.38
N ARG A 575 -5.21 -4.69 -30.15
CA ARG A 575 -6.51 -4.48 -29.52
C ARG A 575 -6.31 -4.11 -28.06
N LEU A 576 -6.97 -3.03 -27.60
CA LEU A 576 -6.88 -2.58 -26.20
C LEU A 576 -7.85 -3.32 -25.27
N ILE A 577 -8.99 -3.75 -25.77
CA ILE A 577 -10.06 -4.35 -24.97
C ILE A 577 -10.07 -5.86 -25.15
N ALA A 578 -9.93 -6.59 -24.05
CA ALA A 578 -10.06 -8.05 -24.04
C ALA A 578 -11.53 -8.47 -24.02
N LEU A 579 -12.34 -7.82 -23.17
CA LEU A 579 -13.75 -8.15 -22.96
C LEU A 579 -14.55 -6.88 -22.65
N ALA A 580 -15.72 -6.73 -23.23
CA ALA A 580 -16.70 -5.71 -22.85
C ALA A 580 -18.10 -6.35 -22.84
N LEU A 581 -18.83 -6.19 -21.76
CA LEU A 581 -20.14 -6.79 -21.53
C LEU A 581 -21.13 -5.74 -21.07
N LYS A 582 -22.40 -5.90 -21.46
CA LYS A 582 -23.49 -5.18 -20.80
C LYS A 582 -23.59 -5.65 -19.35
N ASN A 583 -24.04 -4.77 -18.47
CA ASN A 583 -24.19 -5.05 -17.02
C ASN A 583 -24.84 -6.42 -16.76
N ARG A 584 -26.00 -6.70 -17.37
CA ARG A 584 -26.71 -7.98 -17.19
C ARG A 584 -25.90 -9.22 -17.59
N ASP A 585 -25.04 -9.08 -18.61
CA ASP A 585 -24.24 -10.20 -19.11
C ASP A 585 -22.99 -10.41 -18.26
N ALA A 586 -22.55 -9.36 -17.56
CA ALA A 586 -21.43 -9.38 -16.62
C ALA A 586 -21.74 -10.16 -15.32
N ALA A 587 -22.99 -10.57 -15.11
CA ALA A 587 -23.41 -11.46 -14.03
C ALA A 587 -22.60 -12.77 -13.99
N ILE A 588 -22.14 -13.28 -15.14
CA ILE A 588 -21.25 -14.46 -15.21
C ILE A 588 -19.91 -14.23 -14.48
N LEU A 589 -19.50 -12.98 -14.34
CA LEU A 589 -18.27 -12.57 -13.62
C LEU A 589 -18.57 -12.09 -12.21
N GLY A 590 -19.84 -12.06 -11.78
CA GLY A 590 -20.28 -11.44 -10.55
C GLY A 590 -20.10 -9.92 -10.54
N MET A 591 -20.25 -9.27 -11.72
CA MET A 591 -19.99 -7.84 -11.94
C MET A 591 -21.21 -7.13 -12.53
N ASP A 592 -22.39 -7.48 -12.06
CA ASP A 592 -23.67 -6.87 -12.46
C ASP A 592 -24.28 -6.03 -11.33
N GLY A 593 -25.49 -5.51 -11.58
CA GLY A 593 -26.27 -4.75 -10.60
C GLY A 593 -25.92 -3.26 -10.55
N ASP A 594 -26.58 -2.57 -9.60
CA ASP A 594 -26.61 -1.09 -9.55
C ASP A 594 -25.27 -0.44 -9.16
N ARG A 595 -24.35 -1.22 -8.59
CA ARG A 595 -23.02 -0.77 -8.19
C ARG A 595 -21.94 -0.97 -9.26
N CYS A 596 -22.32 -1.55 -10.40
CA CYS A 596 -21.51 -1.67 -11.60
C CYS A 596 -21.95 -0.66 -12.66
N GLY A 597 -21.10 -0.43 -13.66
CA GLY A 597 -21.46 0.37 -14.83
C GLY A 597 -22.53 -0.31 -15.69
N ASP A 598 -23.16 0.44 -16.59
CA ASP A 598 -24.05 -0.12 -17.60
C ASP A 598 -23.32 -1.03 -18.58
N ILE A 599 -22.01 -0.75 -18.77
CA ILE A 599 -21.05 -1.61 -19.46
C ILE A 599 -19.90 -1.89 -18.48
N VAL A 600 -19.46 -3.14 -18.45
CA VAL A 600 -18.24 -3.59 -17.75
C VAL A 600 -17.22 -4.00 -18.81
N TYR A 601 -16.01 -3.46 -18.72
CA TYR A 601 -14.95 -3.75 -19.71
C TYR A 601 -13.64 -4.09 -19.02
N PHE A 602 -12.81 -4.85 -19.72
CA PHE A 602 -11.49 -5.25 -19.26
C PHE A 602 -10.47 -5.01 -20.37
N MET A 603 -9.36 -4.41 -20.01
CA MET A 603 -8.27 -4.15 -20.95
C MET A 603 -7.59 -5.46 -21.37
N ALA A 604 -7.00 -5.47 -22.55
CA ALA A 604 -6.11 -6.55 -22.96
C ALA A 604 -4.78 -6.45 -22.20
N GLU A 605 -4.12 -7.57 -22.07
CA GLU A 605 -2.82 -7.70 -21.41
C GLU A 605 -1.81 -6.68 -21.92
N GLY A 606 -1.12 -6.01 -21.01
CA GLY A 606 -0.12 -5.00 -21.32
C GLY A 606 -0.68 -3.58 -21.48
N PHE A 607 -1.99 -3.38 -21.31
CA PHE A 607 -2.62 -2.06 -21.43
C PHE A 607 -3.13 -1.49 -20.10
N ASN A 608 -3.00 -2.24 -19.04
CA ASN A 608 -3.39 -1.78 -17.71
C ASN A 608 -2.26 -1.00 -17.04
N ILE A 609 -2.57 0.18 -16.48
CA ILE A 609 -1.61 0.99 -15.74
C ILE A 609 -1.75 0.75 -14.24
N ILE A 610 -2.97 0.45 -13.80
CA ILE A 610 -3.35 0.33 -12.40
C ILE A 610 -4.34 -0.80 -12.33
N HIS A 611 -4.38 -1.53 -11.23
CA HIS A 611 -5.29 -2.65 -10.97
C HIS A 611 -6.68 -2.51 -11.59
N ALA A 612 -7.23 -3.62 -12.03
CA ALA A 612 -8.61 -3.84 -12.40
C ALA A 612 -9.07 -3.30 -13.73
N ASP A 613 -8.24 -2.68 -14.50
CA ASP A 613 -8.64 -2.26 -15.84
C ASP A 613 -8.43 -3.37 -16.88
N SER A 614 -7.84 -4.52 -16.50
CA SER A 614 -7.59 -5.59 -17.43
C SER A 614 -8.15 -6.93 -16.97
N LEU A 615 -8.58 -7.73 -17.93
CA LEU A 615 -8.84 -9.15 -17.73
C LEU A 615 -7.50 -9.86 -17.76
N SER A 616 -6.63 -9.48 -16.84
CA SER A 616 -5.27 -9.85 -16.92
C SER A 616 -5.06 -11.27 -16.51
N THR A 617 -4.42 -11.95 -17.36
CA THR A 617 -4.01 -13.30 -17.12
C THR A 617 -2.51 -13.48 -17.19
N GLN A 618 -1.75 -12.67 -17.91
CA GLN A 618 -0.36 -13.04 -18.09
C GLN A 618 0.67 -11.98 -18.48
N LYS A 619 0.36 -10.81 -18.98
CA LYS A 619 1.42 -9.93 -19.49
C LYS A 619 1.05 -8.48 -19.34
N GLY A 620 1.76 -7.77 -18.51
CA GLY A 620 1.54 -6.35 -18.44
C GLY A 620 2.47 -5.62 -17.52
N TYR A 621 2.46 -4.36 -17.72
CA TYR A 621 3.11 -3.39 -16.91
C TYR A 621 2.16 -3.03 -15.78
N PHE A 622 2.44 -3.43 -14.55
CA PHE A 622 1.54 -3.27 -13.40
C PHE A 622 0.23 -4.06 -13.43
N ASP A 623 0.14 -5.08 -14.23
CA ASP A 623 -1.07 -5.88 -14.31
C ASP A 623 -1.21 -6.85 -13.14
N THR A 624 -2.46 -7.16 -12.81
CA THR A 624 -2.84 -8.14 -11.80
C THR A 624 -3.42 -9.40 -12.45
N SER A 625 -3.28 -10.54 -11.81
CA SER A 625 -3.69 -11.84 -12.33
C SER A 625 -4.91 -12.39 -11.57
N VAL A 626 -5.80 -13.09 -12.27
CA VAL A 626 -6.94 -13.83 -11.70
C VAL A 626 -6.51 -15.13 -10.98
N SER A 627 -5.23 -15.34 -10.77
CA SER A 627 -4.69 -16.56 -10.19
C SER A 627 -3.91 -16.29 -8.90
N PRO A 628 -4.56 -15.81 -7.83
CA PRO A 628 -3.89 -15.63 -6.54
C PRO A 628 -3.42 -16.95 -5.93
N ILE A 629 -2.59 -16.89 -4.88
CA ILE A 629 -2.09 -18.07 -4.18
C ILE A 629 -3.13 -18.64 -3.20
N PHE A 630 -3.07 -19.96 -2.98
CA PHE A 630 -3.78 -20.64 -1.89
C PHE A 630 -2.99 -21.83 -1.36
N VAL A 631 -2.72 -21.80 -0.06
CA VAL A 631 -2.16 -22.92 0.71
C VAL A 631 -2.88 -23.00 2.05
N ALA A 632 -3.34 -24.16 2.46
CA ALA A 632 -3.94 -24.34 3.78
C ALA A 632 -3.25 -25.48 4.52
N ALA A 633 -2.97 -25.30 5.82
CA ALA A 633 -2.28 -26.30 6.63
C ALA A 633 -2.77 -26.28 8.08
N GLY A 634 -2.57 -27.38 8.82
CA GLY A 634 -2.82 -27.48 10.24
C GLY A 634 -4.07 -28.28 10.59
N LYS A 635 -4.62 -28.03 11.78
CA LYS A 635 -5.70 -28.85 12.33
C LYS A 635 -6.96 -28.81 11.45
N GLY A 636 -7.51 -29.95 11.11
CA GLY A 636 -8.68 -30.07 10.23
C GLY A 636 -8.36 -30.03 8.73
N ILE A 637 -7.10 -29.82 8.34
CA ILE A 637 -6.62 -29.81 6.95
C ILE A 637 -5.82 -31.10 6.68
N LYS A 638 -6.00 -31.70 5.50
CA LYS A 638 -5.22 -32.86 5.04
C LYS A 638 -3.77 -32.48 4.86
N GLU A 639 -2.87 -33.30 5.36
CA GLU A 639 -1.42 -33.11 5.23
C GLU A 639 -0.90 -33.72 3.92
N GLY A 640 0.02 -32.99 3.24
CA GLY A 640 0.63 -33.42 1.99
C GLY A 640 -0.35 -33.63 0.83
N TYR A 641 -1.49 -32.96 0.87
CA TYR A 641 -2.57 -33.21 -0.08
C TYR A 641 -2.47 -32.27 -1.31
N THR A 642 -2.32 -32.87 -2.47
CA THR A 642 -2.38 -32.11 -3.74
C THR A 642 -3.84 -31.93 -4.15
N VAL A 643 -4.28 -30.68 -4.16
CA VAL A 643 -5.64 -30.29 -4.58
C VAL A 643 -5.78 -30.44 -6.09
N THR A 644 -6.78 -31.17 -6.53
CA THR A 644 -7.01 -31.47 -7.95
C THR A 644 -8.07 -30.57 -8.61
N ARG A 645 -8.99 -30.00 -7.80
CA ARG A 645 -10.02 -29.08 -8.28
C ARG A 645 -9.64 -27.66 -7.88
N HIS A 646 -10.02 -26.68 -8.68
CA HIS A 646 -9.89 -25.29 -8.27
C HIS A 646 -10.72 -25.01 -7.02
N ILE A 647 -10.11 -24.32 -6.06
CA ILE A 647 -10.78 -23.63 -4.98
C ILE A 647 -11.01 -22.21 -5.49
N ARG A 648 -12.20 -21.69 -5.35
CA ARG A 648 -12.54 -20.33 -5.80
C ARG A 648 -12.31 -19.35 -4.63
N GLN A 649 -12.10 -18.11 -4.95
CA GLN A 649 -11.92 -17.06 -3.93
C GLN A 649 -13.13 -16.94 -3.00
N VAL A 650 -14.34 -17.08 -3.51
CA VAL A 650 -15.58 -17.14 -2.71
C VAL A 650 -15.67 -18.35 -1.79
N ASP A 651 -14.82 -19.36 -1.95
CA ASP A 651 -14.84 -20.58 -1.16
C ASP A 651 -14.03 -20.45 0.16
N VAL A 652 -13.28 -19.34 0.36
CA VAL A 652 -12.41 -19.16 1.53
C VAL A 652 -13.23 -18.93 2.79
N ALA A 653 -14.14 -17.95 2.83
CA ALA A 653 -15.00 -17.72 4.01
C ALA A 653 -15.81 -18.96 4.43
N PRO A 654 -16.50 -19.66 3.51
CA PRO A 654 -17.22 -20.88 3.88
C PRO A 654 -16.30 -22.02 4.32
N THR A 655 -15.04 -22.06 3.86
CA THR A 655 -14.05 -23.05 4.35
C THR A 655 -13.66 -22.73 5.80
N VAL A 656 -13.45 -21.47 6.15
CA VAL A 656 -13.22 -21.04 7.55
C VAL A 656 -14.43 -21.37 8.42
N ALA A 657 -15.66 -21.17 7.91
CA ALA A 657 -16.90 -21.55 8.60
C ALA A 657 -16.97 -23.04 8.88
N ALA A 658 -16.61 -23.89 7.89
CA ALA A 658 -16.58 -25.34 8.06
C ALA A 658 -15.51 -25.78 9.07
N LEU A 659 -14.32 -25.20 9.05
CA LEU A 659 -13.24 -25.47 10.01
C LEU A 659 -13.66 -25.15 11.45
N THR A 660 -14.30 -24.01 11.66
CA THR A 660 -14.70 -23.51 12.98
C THR A 660 -16.07 -24.04 13.47
N GLY A 661 -16.79 -24.79 12.63
CA GLY A 661 -18.15 -25.28 12.96
C GLY A 661 -19.20 -24.17 13.05
N LEU A 662 -18.90 -22.98 12.54
CA LEU A 662 -19.81 -21.84 12.53
C LEU A 662 -20.66 -21.80 11.25
N ARG A 663 -21.73 -20.99 11.27
CA ARG A 663 -22.52 -20.75 10.06
C ARG A 663 -21.72 -19.96 9.02
N MET A 664 -22.06 -20.09 7.78
CA MET A 664 -21.56 -19.23 6.71
C MET A 664 -22.14 -17.81 6.84
N PRO A 665 -21.50 -16.78 6.25
CA PRO A 665 -22.13 -15.49 6.03
C PRO A 665 -23.45 -15.64 5.28
N ARG A 666 -24.37 -14.72 5.48
CA ARG A 666 -25.76 -14.82 4.92
C ARG A 666 -25.79 -14.82 3.41
N GLU A 667 -24.99 -13.93 2.81
CA GLU A 667 -24.93 -13.72 1.37
C GLU A 667 -23.83 -14.57 0.68
N CYS A 668 -23.26 -15.55 1.37
CA CYS A 668 -22.20 -16.40 0.85
C CYS A 668 -22.66 -17.22 -0.35
N GLU A 669 -21.96 -17.10 -1.47
CA GLU A 669 -22.19 -17.83 -2.73
C GLU A 669 -21.17 -18.95 -2.96
N GLY A 670 -20.13 -19.00 -2.12
CA GLY A 670 -19.11 -20.03 -2.13
C GLY A 670 -19.53 -21.32 -1.40
N ALA A 671 -18.69 -22.31 -1.48
CA ALA A 671 -18.82 -23.57 -0.77
C ALA A 671 -17.52 -23.92 -0.06
N PRO A 672 -17.57 -24.63 1.10
CA PRO A 672 -16.35 -25.10 1.74
C PRO A 672 -15.50 -25.95 0.78
N ALA A 673 -14.21 -25.77 0.83
CA ALA A 673 -13.24 -26.55 0.08
C ALA A 673 -13.10 -27.97 0.70
N TYR A 674 -14.18 -28.77 0.68
CA TYR A 674 -14.27 -30.08 1.35
C TYR A 674 -13.12 -31.01 1.03
N GLN A 675 -12.58 -30.95 -0.18
CA GLN A 675 -11.48 -31.81 -0.60
C GLN A 675 -10.22 -31.68 0.26
N ILE A 676 -10.01 -30.54 0.93
CA ILE A 676 -8.84 -30.32 1.79
C ILE A 676 -9.09 -30.67 3.25
N LEU A 677 -10.34 -30.88 3.65
CA LEU A 677 -10.72 -31.14 5.03
C LEU A 677 -10.50 -32.60 5.42
N THR A 678 -10.15 -32.83 6.69
CA THR A 678 -9.86 -34.18 7.23
C THR A 678 -11.12 -35.05 7.43
N GLU A 679 -12.27 -34.41 7.57
CA GLU A 679 -13.55 -35.10 7.70
C GLU A 679 -14.33 -35.01 6.38
N ASP A 680 -15.01 -36.12 6.03
CA ASP A 680 -15.99 -36.14 4.93
C ASP A 680 -17.33 -35.61 5.48
N PHE A 681 -17.93 -34.66 4.80
CA PHE A 681 -19.20 -34.05 5.16
C PHE A 681 -20.35 -34.57 4.32
#